data_8adf453e8247b1c44067941e0712368e
#
_entry.id   8adf453e8247b1c44067941e0712368e
#
_cell.length_a   1.000
_cell.length_b   1.000
_cell.length_c   1.000
_cell.angle_alpha   90.00
_cell.angle_beta   90.00
_cell.angle_gamma   90.00
#
_symmetry.space_group_name_H-M   'P 1'
#
loop_
_entity.id
_entity.type
_entity.pdbx_description
1 polymer ?
#
loop_
_entity_poly.entity_id
_entity_poly.type
_entity_poly.pdbx_seq_one_letter_code
_entity_poly.pdbx_strand_id
1 'polypeptide(L)'
;MFRRAILCTLVALLSTTLFSQSVSDLGNGKYMNPVIFADFPDPDVIRVGDTYYMVSTTMVNFPGATIVKSKDLVNWEYCAQPLKQLSTSDNYSLQNGQNAYAKGMWACSMKYHNGKFHILINGNDAGPYMLTATDPEGTWDKIQLSRGYYDPGMLFDNGKLYVACGINQIRMCELDEQFNFIQEKTVVTREGAGLEGCHLYKIGEYYYIYATYGGWPSGQVVFRSKNIFGPYEEKMLVEKWINGAANTIHQGALIDVADENGEITEWWTIMQQDLGCLGRMPNLQPVTWEDGWPIVANNGVPYTTCTKPNIVGSTPSVPMPTNDGFRTYPLGMQWQWNHNPNDQTWSLFERPGWLRIRTSGTTDRLTQARNMLTQRIFAFHGNPSKQSIGTIRLDVSHLQEGDRAGICILQDPYAAISVEVKDGKKQLVWWQDQLSTNDNFSPSQKTKTIDIGDVIYLRAGITYGTSKTQFYYSLDNKTFTKLGGQTELKFNLSIFVGARFGLFCYSTRTNSPAGYADFDWFTTESSFDEDEYYGGPFEGYSDAPVVKVITVNGKTRSYWLHVPKDIEAGAPLVVAMHGAGGSSNDQSPRFNEIADAEKFIVAYPQGEPIYFPVFGGTVNGWDATGGYNDDVAFIKAMVEDVAQQYHVDRNRIYACGFSNGGMNTYALANTCSDIFAACASISGFPLNEFHLRHTGKRPVPFLHIHGKQDNFVKYSLMPTIVDEMVARLGANPVPVKTSVSGKYDKSVYEAMDGSFPYVYYEIDGMGHNDFTVNTEDGNSSLTMWNFFKQYTLDVPYDATLRWRPRIEEEGFDPTSHGWTMNRVTTLLSYGNQKTDDNQNVYHSLQLTKGNYELSFSSEGEADKAITVKISKQPSGNLVYTGTATTNENVTMPFSVDDEWSDYKIVFTRQKKADQISIKNIELRIVPDETGIRNIYSKPVCDNHYYNLNGQRVAQPTHGLYVVNGHKVVKK
;
A
#
# COMPACT_ATOMS: atom_id res chain seq x y z
N MET A 1 13.46 38.22 37.04
CA MET A 1 12.40 37.67 36.17
C MET A 1 12.02 38.53 34.96
N PHE A 2 12.34 39.80 34.91
CA PHE A 2 11.98 40.70 33.79
C PHE A 2 12.92 40.67 32.57
N ARG A 3 14.09 40.04 32.64
CA ARG A 3 15.03 39.94 31.50
C ARG A 3 14.89 38.68 30.62
N ARG A 4 14.11 37.67 31.04
CA ARG A 4 13.84 36.48 30.24
C ARG A 4 12.57 36.58 29.40
N ALA A 5 11.64 37.47 29.70
CA ALA A 5 10.41 37.70 28.95
C ALA A 5 10.61 38.55 27.68
N ILE A 6 11.68 39.35 27.62
CA ILE A 6 11.98 40.22 26.45
C ILE A 6 12.76 39.46 25.37
N LEU A 7 13.46 38.38 25.70
CA LEU A 7 14.21 37.57 24.72
C LEU A 7 13.31 36.60 23.97
N CYS A 8 12.21 36.11 24.57
CA CYS A 8 11.23 35.23 23.88
C CYS A 8 10.28 36.01 22.95
N THR A 9 10.12 37.34 23.14
CA THR A 9 9.25 38.16 22.27
C THR A 9 10.03 38.76 21.07
N LEU A 10 11.36 38.76 21.11
CA LEU A 10 12.18 39.20 19.96
C LEU A 10 12.59 38.07 19.03
N VAL A 11 12.53 36.82 19.46
CA VAL A 11 12.79 35.65 18.58
C VAL A 11 11.53 35.27 17.78
N ALA A 12 10.34 35.68 18.22
CA ALA A 12 9.08 35.47 17.49
C ALA A 12 8.82 36.51 16.36
N LEU A 13 9.70 37.45 16.13
CA LEU A 13 9.53 38.51 15.12
C LEU A 13 10.61 38.55 14.03
N LEU A 14 11.44 37.51 13.90
CA LEU A 14 12.49 37.41 12.88
C LEU A 14 12.54 36.06 12.12
N SER A 15 11.50 35.24 12.19
CA SER A 15 11.31 34.19 11.19
C SER A 15 10.41 34.73 10.06
N THR A 16 10.86 35.71 9.32
CA THR A 16 10.44 35.88 7.94
C THR A 16 11.09 34.74 7.16
N THR A 17 10.44 33.55 7.17
CA THR A 17 10.72 32.51 6.20
C THR A 17 10.58 33.15 4.83
N LEU A 18 11.67 33.33 4.13
CA LEU A 18 11.72 33.74 2.72
C LEU A 18 11.16 32.57 1.91
N PHE A 19 9.83 32.50 1.77
CA PHE A 19 9.21 31.54 0.87
C PHE A 19 9.67 31.85 -0.57
N SER A 20 10.25 30.88 -1.23
CA SER A 20 10.70 30.99 -2.62
C SER A 20 9.55 31.02 -3.63
N GLN A 21 8.33 30.72 -3.21
CA GLN A 21 7.14 30.77 -4.09
C GLN A 21 6.46 32.14 -4.04
N SER A 22 5.86 32.47 -5.18
CA SER A 22 5.05 33.67 -5.29
C SER A 22 3.73 33.46 -4.57
N VAL A 23 3.44 34.28 -3.58
CA VAL A 23 2.19 34.22 -2.83
C VAL A 23 1.10 34.92 -3.64
N SER A 24 -0.01 34.25 -3.89
CA SER A 24 -1.18 34.83 -4.57
C SER A 24 -1.86 35.90 -3.70
N ASP A 25 -1.93 35.69 -2.39
CA ASP A 25 -2.49 36.63 -1.43
C ASP A 25 -1.63 37.87 -1.29
N LEU A 26 -2.18 39.04 -1.58
CA LEU A 26 -1.46 40.33 -1.55
C LEU A 26 -1.43 40.96 -0.16
N GLY A 27 -2.05 40.33 0.85
CA GLY A 27 -2.08 40.80 2.24
C GLY A 27 -2.94 42.04 2.50
N ASN A 28 -3.65 42.53 1.51
CA ASN A 28 -4.48 43.76 1.59
C ASN A 28 -5.97 43.49 1.26
N GLY A 29 -6.44 42.27 1.48
CA GLY A 29 -7.79 41.83 1.13
C GLY A 29 -7.97 41.53 -0.35
N LYS A 30 -6.89 41.49 -1.12
CA LYS A 30 -6.87 41.13 -2.53
C LYS A 30 -5.94 39.96 -2.81
N TYR A 31 -6.14 39.33 -3.95
CA TYR A 31 -5.26 38.27 -4.46
C TYR A 31 -5.00 38.46 -5.96
N MET A 32 -3.96 37.78 -6.44
CA MET A 32 -3.57 37.73 -7.85
C MET A 32 -3.71 36.31 -8.40
N ASN A 33 -4.33 36.18 -9.57
CA ASN A 33 -4.42 34.91 -10.29
C ASN A 33 -3.13 34.55 -11.05
N PRO A 34 -2.81 33.24 -11.19
CA PRO A 34 -3.49 32.07 -10.63
C PRO A 34 -3.36 31.98 -9.11
N VAL A 35 -4.36 31.41 -8.41
CA VAL A 35 -4.28 31.25 -6.93
C VAL A 35 -3.23 30.22 -6.50
N ILE A 36 -2.90 29.24 -7.34
CA ILE A 36 -1.74 28.37 -7.22
C ILE A 36 -0.93 28.52 -8.51
N PHE A 37 0.29 29.06 -8.44
CA PHE A 37 1.12 29.27 -9.62
C PHE A 37 1.98 28.06 -9.95
N ALA A 38 1.34 26.88 -10.03
CA ALA A 38 1.90 25.58 -10.40
C ALA A 38 0.82 24.73 -11.08
N ASP A 39 1.23 23.62 -11.71
CA ASP A 39 0.35 22.71 -12.47
C ASP A 39 -0.60 21.91 -11.55
N PHE A 40 -1.86 22.33 -11.50
CA PHE A 40 -2.98 21.62 -10.87
C PHE A 40 -4.14 21.55 -11.86
N PRO A 41 -4.03 20.69 -12.88
CA PRO A 41 -4.97 20.65 -13.99
C PRO A 41 -6.32 20.04 -13.60
N ASP A 42 -7.36 20.39 -14.36
CA ASP A 42 -8.72 19.87 -14.28
C ASP A 42 -9.31 19.96 -12.84
N PRO A 43 -9.32 21.15 -12.21
CA PRO A 43 -9.67 21.28 -10.80
C PRO A 43 -11.17 21.02 -10.58
N ASP A 44 -11.52 20.04 -9.73
CA ASP A 44 -12.88 19.92 -9.15
C ASP A 44 -12.83 20.29 -7.67
N VAL A 45 -13.69 21.22 -7.24
CA VAL A 45 -13.67 21.81 -5.91
C VAL A 45 -15.02 21.61 -5.23
N ILE A 46 -14.97 21.24 -3.95
CA ILE A 46 -16.15 21.14 -3.09
C ILE A 46 -15.93 21.88 -1.77
N ARG A 47 -17.03 22.33 -1.14
CA ARG A 47 -17.02 22.83 0.23
C ARG A 47 -17.59 21.75 1.18
N VAL A 48 -16.88 21.49 2.29
CA VAL A 48 -17.35 20.63 3.38
C VAL A 48 -17.17 21.38 4.69
N GLY A 49 -18.26 21.81 5.29
CA GLY A 49 -18.23 22.71 6.44
C GLY A 49 -17.60 24.06 6.07
N ASP A 50 -16.52 24.42 6.76
CA ASP A 50 -15.75 25.65 6.55
C ASP A 50 -14.49 25.44 5.69
N THR A 51 -14.33 24.27 5.08
CA THR A 51 -13.13 23.89 4.33
C THR A 51 -13.46 23.60 2.88
N TYR A 52 -12.63 24.13 1.97
CA TYR A 52 -12.67 23.84 0.56
C TYR A 52 -11.64 22.80 0.19
N TYR A 53 -12.02 21.80 -0.60
CA TYR A 53 -11.15 20.73 -1.07
C TYR A 53 -11.13 20.74 -2.59
N MET A 54 -9.93 20.70 -3.17
CA MET A 54 -9.73 20.64 -4.61
C MET A 54 -8.92 19.40 -4.98
N VAL A 55 -9.45 18.57 -5.88
CA VAL A 55 -8.73 17.46 -6.48
C VAL A 55 -8.23 17.83 -7.87
N SER A 56 -7.09 17.29 -8.28
CA SER A 56 -6.44 17.59 -9.55
C SER A 56 -5.89 16.34 -10.24
N THR A 57 -5.89 16.38 -11.59
CA THR A 57 -5.27 15.38 -12.47
C THR A 57 -3.78 15.21 -12.17
N THR A 58 -3.30 13.97 -12.20
CA THR A 58 -1.88 13.64 -11.95
C THR A 58 -1.26 12.75 -13.01
N MET A 59 -2.01 12.27 -13.98
CA MET A 59 -1.58 11.33 -15.02
C MET A 59 -0.87 10.11 -14.44
N VAL A 60 0.40 9.94 -14.78
CA VAL A 60 1.26 8.82 -14.30
C VAL A 60 2.11 9.19 -13.10
N ASN A 61 1.89 10.37 -12.49
CA ASN A 61 2.64 10.78 -11.31
C ASN A 61 1.94 10.26 -10.05
N PHE A 62 2.61 9.38 -9.31
CA PHE A 62 2.09 8.71 -8.13
C PHE A 62 2.88 9.05 -6.85
N PRO A 63 2.21 9.13 -5.67
CA PRO A 63 0.78 8.95 -5.45
C PRO A 63 -0.06 10.01 -6.19
N GLY A 64 -1.20 9.58 -6.75
CA GLY A 64 -2.07 10.42 -7.58
C GLY A 64 -3.32 10.92 -6.88
N ALA A 65 -4.21 11.58 -7.64
CA ALA A 65 -5.41 12.24 -7.13
C ALA A 65 -5.07 13.28 -6.05
N THR A 66 -4.11 14.16 -6.34
CA THR A 66 -3.67 15.16 -5.36
C THR A 66 -4.84 16.03 -4.91
N ILE A 67 -5.11 16.02 -3.61
CA ILE A 67 -6.10 16.87 -2.94
C ILE A 67 -5.36 17.98 -2.21
N VAL A 68 -5.80 19.21 -2.42
CA VAL A 68 -5.40 20.38 -1.64
C VAL A 68 -6.60 20.96 -0.94
N LYS A 69 -6.41 21.61 0.20
CA LYS A 69 -7.48 22.24 1.00
C LYS A 69 -7.20 23.71 1.25
N SER A 70 -8.25 24.48 1.46
CA SER A 70 -8.21 25.91 1.76
C SER A 70 -9.32 26.32 2.70
N LYS A 71 -9.08 27.38 3.49
CA LYS A 71 -10.10 28.05 4.31
C LYS A 71 -10.60 29.37 3.69
N ASP A 72 -9.97 29.82 2.59
CA ASP A 72 -10.27 31.13 2.01
C ASP A 72 -10.29 31.16 0.48
N LEU A 73 -10.15 29.98 -0.18
CA LEU A 73 -10.07 29.78 -1.65
C LEU A 73 -8.82 30.40 -2.32
N VAL A 74 -7.99 31.12 -1.57
CA VAL A 74 -6.80 31.81 -2.08
C VAL A 74 -5.50 31.14 -1.61
N ASN A 75 -5.46 30.78 -0.33
CA ASN A 75 -4.34 30.09 0.26
C ASN A 75 -4.63 28.60 0.35
N TRP A 76 -3.80 27.77 -0.27
CA TRP A 76 -3.99 26.33 -0.39
C TRP A 76 -2.82 25.56 0.22
N GLU A 77 -3.12 24.44 0.84
CA GLU A 77 -2.13 23.50 1.36
C GLU A 77 -2.41 22.07 0.88
N TYR A 78 -1.40 21.20 0.86
CA TYR A 78 -1.60 19.78 0.56
C TYR A 78 -2.48 19.12 1.63
N CYS A 79 -3.38 18.24 1.20
CA CYS A 79 -4.27 17.50 2.08
C CYS A 79 -4.03 15.99 1.97
N ALA A 80 -4.08 15.43 0.74
CA ALA A 80 -3.93 14.00 0.53
C ALA A 80 -3.52 13.65 -0.89
N GLN A 81 -3.05 12.42 -1.07
CA GLN A 81 -2.76 11.78 -2.36
C GLN A 81 -3.25 10.32 -2.32
N PRO A 82 -4.58 10.10 -2.40
CA PRO A 82 -5.20 8.80 -2.10
C PRO A 82 -4.87 7.67 -3.08
N LEU A 83 -4.43 7.98 -4.30
CA LEU A 83 -4.17 6.99 -5.33
C LEU A 83 -2.68 6.60 -5.36
N LYS A 84 -2.27 5.61 -4.56
CA LYS A 84 -0.87 5.15 -4.53
C LYS A 84 -0.37 4.70 -5.90
N GLN A 85 -1.20 3.98 -6.65
CA GLN A 85 -0.95 3.53 -8.03
C GLN A 85 -2.27 3.22 -8.74
N LEU A 86 -2.27 3.33 -10.07
CA LEU A 86 -3.46 3.03 -10.87
C LEU A 86 -3.47 1.59 -11.38
N SER A 87 -2.34 1.12 -11.91
CA SER A 87 -2.12 -0.23 -12.44
C SER A 87 -0.71 -0.72 -12.11
N THR A 88 -0.51 -2.04 -12.06
CA THR A 88 0.79 -2.69 -11.85
C THR A 88 1.44 -3.19 -13.15
N SER A 89 0.84 -2.89 -14.31
CA SER A 89 1.33 -3.32 -15.62
C SER A 89 2.70 -2.71 -15.98
N ASP A 90 3.39 -3.33 -16.92
CA ASP A 90 4.75 -2.97 -17.35
C ASP A 90 4.86 -1.51 -17.79
N ASN A 91 3.86 -0.98 -18.50
CA ASN A 91 3.83 0.42 -18.92
C ASN A 91 3.76 1.40 -17.76
N TYR A 92 3.02 1.07 -16.68
CA TYR A 92 2.98 1.87 -15.44
C TYR A 92 4.23 1.72 -14.58
N SER A 93 5.02 0.68 -14.81
CA SER A 93 6.24 0.38 -14.05
C SER A 93 7.52 0.61 -14.85
N LEU A 94 7.44 1.22 -16.04
CA LEU A 94 8.56 1.48 -16.96
C LEU A 94 9.40 0.21 -17.21
N GLN A 95 8.72 -0.93 -17.42
CA GLN A 95 9.38 -2.20 -17.69
C GLN A 95 9.28 -2.57 -19.17
N ASN A 96 10.23 -3.39 -19.64
CA ASN A 96 10.28 -3.91 -21.01
C ASN A 96 10.18 -2.81 -22.11
N GLY A 97 10.74 -1.60 -21.84
CA GLY A 97 10.68 -0.47 -22.75
C GLY A 97 9.31 0.19 -22.90
N GLN A 98 8.33 -0.23 -22.10
CA GLN A 98 6.99 0.34 -22.12
C GLN A 98 6.87 1.56 -21.19
N ASN A 99 5.90 2.42 -21.45
CA ASN A 99 5.56 3.57 -20.60
C ASN A 99 4.07 3.93 -20.75
N ALA A 100 3.57 4.69 -19.78
CA ALA A 100 2.18 5.17 -19.75
C ALA A 100 2.08 6.69 -19.82
N TYR A 101 3.07 7.39 -20.40
CA TYR A 101 3.00 8.84 -20.60
C TYR A 101 1.72 9.23 -21.34
N ALA A 102 1.13 10.36 -20.99
CA ALA A 102 -0.16 10.86 -21.47
C ALA A 102 -1.35 9.93 -21.16
N LYS A 103 -1.15 8.91 -20.33
CA LYS A 103 -2.20 8.01 -19.82
C LYS A 103 -2.33 8.15 -18.30
N GLY A 104 -3.01 7.23 -17.67
CA GLY A 104 -3.15 7.24 -16.22
C GLY A 104 -4.39 7.98 -15.75
N MET A 105 -4.28 8.69 -14.64
CA MET A 105 -5.40 9.41 -14.04
C MET A 105 -5.63 10.74 -14.74
N TRP A 106 -6.70 10.81 -15.54
CA TRP A 106 -7.19 12.02 -16.19
C TRP A 106 -8.15 12.81 -15.28
N ALA A 107 -8.89 13.76 -15.83
CA ALA A 107 -9.86 14.56 -15.09
C ALA A 107 -10.77 13.67 -14.23
N CYS A 108 -11.02 14.12 -13.02
CA CYS A 108 -11.83 13.41 -12.04
C CYS A 108 -12.89 14.33 -11.45
N SER A 109 -13.88 13.77 -10.78
CA SER A 109 -14.89 14.54 -10.05
C SER A 109 -14.89 14.16 -8.59
N MET A 110 -15.03 15.16 -7.70
CA MET A 110 -15.10 14.96 -6.24
C MET A 110 -16.43 15.46 -5.70
N LYS A 111 -17.06 14.67 -4.81
CA LYS A 111 -18.26 15.07 -4.07
C LYS A 111 -18.19 14.57 -2.63
N TYR A 112 -18.92 15.27 -1.75
CA TYR A 112 -19.14 14.82 -0.37
C TYR A 112 -20.62 14.45 -0.22
N HIS A 113 -20.88 13.20 0.18
CA HIS A 113 -22.23 12.68 0.30
C HIS A 113 -22.32 11.65 1.44
N ASN A 114 -23.38 11.73 2.26
CA ASN A 114 -23.61 10.80 3.37
C ASN A 114 -22.40 10.60 4.29
N GLY A 115 -21.70 11.69 4.63
CA GLY A 115 -20.54 11.65 5.52
C GLY A 115 -19.25 11.13 4.90
N LYS A 116 -19.19 10.96 3.55
CA LYS A 116 -18.00 10.47 2.84
C LYS A 116 -17.64 11.36 1.66
N PHE A 117 -16.34 11.47 1.44
CA PHE A 117 -15.76 11.96 0.19
C PHE A 117 -15.84 10.85 -0.87
N HIS A 118 -16.11 11.24 -2.10
CA HIS A 118 -16.16 10.36 -3.27
C HIS A 118 -15.32 11.00 -4.39
N ILE A 119 -14.41 10.26 -5.00
CA ILE A 119 -13.66 10.72 -6.18
C ILE A 119 -13.86 9.69 -7.30
N LEU A 120 -14.49 10.11 -8.38
CA LEU A 120 -14.64 9.32 -9.60
C LEU A 120 -13.43 9.56 -10.50
N ILE A 121 -12.65 8.51 -10.73
CA ILE A 121 -11.46 8.52 -11.57
C ILE A 121 -11.73 7.72 -12.85
N ASN A 122 -11.41 8.31 -14.00
CA ASN A 122 -11.30 7.55 -15.24
C ASN A 122 -9.82 7.33 -15.55
N GLY A 123 -9.32 6.14 -15.28
CA GLY A 123 -7.98 5.73 -15.71
C GLY A 123 -8.01 5.42 -17.20
N ASN A 124 -7.28 6.19 -18.01
CA ASN A 124 -7.40 6.16 -19.47
C ASN A 124 -7.10 4.79 -20.12
N ASP A 125 -6.29 3.95 -19.47
CA ASP A 125 -5.97 2.60 -19.95
C ASP A 125 -5.98 1.55 -18.82
N ALA A 126 -6.33 1.95 -17.60
CA ALA A 126 -6.25 1.11 -16.40
C ALA A 126 -7.60 0.97 -15.66
N GLY A 127 -8.69 1.34 -16.31
CA GLY A 127 -10.05 1.21 -15.78
C GLY A 127 -10.53 2.40 -14.94
N PRO A 128 -11.85 2.49 -14.75
CA PRO A 128 -12.50 3.48 -13.91
C PRO A 128 -12.59 3.01 -12.46
N TYR A 129 -12.46 3.98 -11.53
CA TYR A 129 -12.57 3.70 -10.10
C TYR A 129 -13.37 4.77 -9.38
N MET A 130 -14.07 4.37 -8.32
CA MET A 130 -14.58 5.26 -7.27
C MET A 130 -13.66 5.11 -6.05
N LEU A 131 -13.08 6.22 -5.58
CA LEU A 131 -12.39 6.29 -4.29
C LEU A 131 -13.35 6.85 -3.25
N THR A 132 -13.39 6.29 -2.04
CA THR A 132 -14.24 6.80 -0.95
C THR A 132 -13.50 6.85 0.37
N ALA A 133 -13.73 7.92 1.16
CA ALA A 133 -13.19 8.06 2.52
C ALA A 133 -14.12 8.89 3.41
N THR A 134 -14.12 8.63 4.69
CA THR A 134 -14.81 9.50 5.69
C THR A 134 -13.96 10.71 6.07
N ASP A 135 -12.64 10.53 6.06
CA ASP A 135 -11.64 11.56 6.31
C ASP A 135 -10.73 11.67 5.09
N PRO A 136 -10.58 12.85 4.47
CA PRO A 136 -9.75 13.00 3.27
C PRO A 136 -8.26 12.74 3.52
N GLU A 137 -7.77 12.92 4.76
CA GLU A 137 -6.39 12.63 5.18
C GLU A 137 -6.22 11.18 5.64
N GLY A 138 -7.31 10.42 5.77
CA GLY A 138 -7.33 9.04 6.19
C GLY A 138 -7.14 8.01 5.07
N THR A 139 -7.67 6.83 5.30
CA THR A 139 -7.64 5.72 4.33
C THR A 139 -8.76 5.84 3.32
N TRP A 140 -8.45 5.60 2.06
CA TRP A 140 -9.38 5.59 0.94
C TRP A 140 -9.64 4.18 0.43
N ASP A 141 -10.91 3.82 0.30
CA ASP A 141 -11.33 2.61 -0.41
C ASP A 141 -11.28 2.84 -1.91
N LYS A 142 -10.87 1.83 -2.69
CA LYS A 142 -10.79 1.87 -4.16
C LYS A 142 -11.73 0.82 -4.75
N ILE A 143 -12.82 1.26 -5.38
CA ILE A 143 -13.87 0.42 -5.94
C ILE A 143 -13.77 0.45 -7.46
N GLN A 144 -13.60 -0.72 -8.09
CA GLN A 144 -13.60 -0.86 -9.56
C GLN A 144 -15.01 -0.66 -10.10
N LEU A 145 -15.17 0.23 -11.09
CA LEU A 145 -16.43 0.42 -11.77
C LEU A 145 -16.52 -0.42 -13.06
N SER A 146 -17.75 -0.72 -13.50
CA SER A 146 -18.00 -1.57 -14.67
C SER A 146 -17.73 -0.87 -16.01
N ARG A 147 -17.66 0.49 -16.03
CA ARG A 147 -17.45 1.29 -17.24
C ARG A 147 -16.79 2.63 -16.96
N GLY A 148 -16.08 3.17 -17.97
CA GLY A 148 -15.42 4.46 -17.90
C GLY A 148 -16.36 5.64 -18.15
N TYR A 149 -16.01 6.78 -17.54
CA TYR A 149 -16.70 8.06 -17.63
C TYR A 149 -15.66 9.14 -18.02
N TYR A 150 -15.61 9.51 -19.28
CA TYR A 150 -14.63 10.49 -19.77
C TYR A 150 -14.97 11.88 -19.24
N ASP A 151 -14.03 12.56 -18.57
CA ASP A 151 -14.17 13.92 -18.00
C ASP A 151 -15.47 14.06 -17.17
N PRO A 152 -15.60 13.30 -16.08
CA PRO A 152 -16.86 13.16 -15.37
C PRO A 152 -17.18 14.34 -14.47
N GLY A 153 -18.48 14.71 -14.37
CA GLY A 153 -19.04 15.53 -13.31
C GLY A 153 -20.10 14.76 -12.54
N MET A 154 -19.92 14.55 -11.25
CA MET A 154 -20.83 13.80 -10.38
C MET A 154 -21.88 14.67 -9.68
N LEU A 155 -23.06 14.09 -9.42
CA LEU A 155 -24.08 14.63 -8.54
C LEU A 155 -24.85 13.51 -7.86
N PHE A 156 -24.94 13.55 -6.54
CA PHE A 156 -25.87 12.72 -5.76
C PHE A 156 -27.20 13.46 -5.62
N ASP A 157 -28.29 12.85 -6.07
CA ASP A 157 -29.63 13.39 -5.95
C ASP A 157 -30.67 12.26 -5.85
N ASN A 158 -31.62 12.37 -4.92
CA ASN A 158 -32.73 11.41 -4.71
C ASN A 158 -32.29 9.94 -4.61
N GLY A 159 -31.22 9.64 -3.85
CA GLY A 159 -30.73 8.29 -3.62
C GLY A 159 -30.06 7.64 -4.85
N LYS A 160 -29.56 8.44 -5.78
CA LYS A 160 -28.88 8.01 -6.98
C LYS A 160 -27.63 8.86 -7.24
N LEU A 161 -26.68 8.29 -7.96
CA LEU A 161 -25.55 9.00 -8.49
C LEU A 161 -25.76 9.29 -9.98
N TYR A 162 -25.68 10.55 -10.36
CA TYR A 162 -25.67 10.99 -11.76
C TYR A 162 -24.27 11.41 -12.18
N VAL A 163 -23.86 11.04 -13.42
CA VAL A 163 -22.55 11.38 -13.98
C VAL A 163 -22.77 11.98 -15.39
N ALA A 164 -22.46 13.27 -15.52
CA ALA A 164 -22.33 13.91 -16.82
C ALA A 164 -20.93 13.66 -17.37
N CYS A 165 -20.79 13.11 -18.58
CA CYS A 165 -19.48 12.74 -19.14
C CYS A 165 -19.50 12.68 -20.67
N GLY A 166 -18.31 12.75 -21.30
CA GLY A 166 -18.15 12.54 -22.74
C GLY A 166 -17.35 13.61 -23.45
N ILE A 167 -17.13 13.42 -24.74
CA ILE A 167 -16.49 14.37 -25.64
C ILE A 167 -17.39 14.62 -26.85
N ASN A 168 -17.59 15.91 -27.27
CA ASN A 168 -18.53 16.38 -28.27
C ASN A 168 -20.01 16.07 -27.98
N GLN A 169 -20.29 15.12 -27.14
CA GLN A 169 -21.61 14.74 -26.66
C GLN A 169 -21.54 14.51 -25.16
N ILE A 170 -22.40 15.18 -24.40
CA ILE A 170 -22.53 14.90 -22.98
C ILE A 170 -23.61 13.83 -22.78
N ARG A 171 -23.22 12.75 -22.20
CA ARG A 171 -24.10 11.68 -21.71
C ARG A 171 -24.37 11.90 -20.24
N MET A 172 -25.62 11.81 -19.83
CA MET A 172 -26.05 11.73 -18.45
C MET A 172 -26.24 10.26 -18.10
N CYS A 173 -25.38 9.75 -17.23
CA CYS A 173 -25.42 8.38 -16.73
C CYS A 173 -26.06 8.38 -15.35
N GLU A 174 -26.89 7.39 -15.07
CA GLU A 174 -27.51 7.14 -13.78
C GLU A 174 -26.95 5.85 -13.18
N LEU A 175 -26.54 5.91 -11.92
CA LEU A 175 -26.02 4.80 -11.13
C LEU A 175 -26.84 4.66 -9.83
N ASP A 176 -26.85 3.46 -9.26
CA ASP A 176 -27.38 3.24 -7.90
C ASP A 176 -26.39 3.72 -6.82
N GLU A 177 -26.78 3.60 -5.55
CA GLU A 177 -25.93 3.96 -4.40
C GLU A 177 -24.70 3.05 -4.23
N GLN A 178 -24.67 1.90 -4.89
CA GLN A 178 -23.55 0.97 -4.93
C GLN A 178 -22.68 1.18 -6.19
N PHE A 179 -22.92 2.27 -6.94
CA PHE A 179 -22.22 2.68 -8.16
C PHE A 179 -22.44 1.73 -9.35
N ASN A 180 -23.48 0.88 -9.33
CA ASN A 180 -23.85 0.07 -10.48
C ASN A 180 -24.56 0.93 -11.52
N PHE A 181 -24.19 0.76 -12.79
CA PHE A 181 -24.81 1.47 -13.90
C PHE A 181 -26.26 1.05 -14.10
N ILE A 182 -27.17 2.02 -14.25
CA ILE A 182 -28.61 1.80 -14.48
C ILE A 182 -28.95 2.15 -15.93
N GLN A 183 -28.70 3.39 -16.35
CA GLN A 183 -29.04 3.88 -17.69
C GLN A 183 -28.21 5.08 -18.10
N GLU A 184 -28.25 5.44 -19.37
CA GLU A 184 -27.70 6.69 -19.89
C GLU A 184 -28.58 7.29 -20.99
N LYS A 185 -28.43 8.62 -21.15
CA LYS A 185 -29.01 9.37 -22.25
C LYS A 185 -28.04 10.46 -22.70
N THR A 186 -27.86 10.64 -24.02
CA THR A 186 -27.21 11.83 -24.55
C THR A 186 -28.13 13.04 -24.34
N VAL A 187 -27.66 14.02 -23.56
CA VAL A 187 -28.45 15.21 -23.16
C VAL A 187 -28.02 16.46 -23.90
N VAL A 188 -26.78 16.54 -24.39
CA VAL A 188 -26.23 17.62 -25.18
C VAL A 188 -25.37 17.04 -26.30
N THR A 189 -25.51 17.59 -27.51
CA THR A 189 -24.62 17.30 -28.66
C THR A 189 -24.13 18.59 -29.27
N ARG A 190 -22.80 18.69 -29.45
CA ARG A 190 -22.13 19.82 -30.06
C ARG A 190 -20.98 19.30 -30.93
N GLU A 191 -21.30 18.87 -32.12
CA GLU A 191 -20.36 18.20 -33.03
C GLU A 191 -19.15 19.10 -33.36
N GLY A 192 -17.96 18.52 -33.35
CA GLY A 192 -16.71 19.17 -33.72
C GLY A 192 -16.28 20.31 -32.79
N ALA A 193 -16.93 20.49 -31.65
CA ALA A 193 -16.67 21.61 -30.75
C ALA A 193 -15.69 21.29 -29.61
N GLY A 194 -15.25 20.00 -29.44
CA GLY A 194 -14.41 19.59 -28.30
C GLY A 194 -15.10 19.89 -26.98
N LEU A 195 -16.38 19.54 -26.85
CA LEU A 195 -17.16 19.72 -25.62
C LEU A 195 -16.79 18.62 -24.63
N GLU A 196 -16.23 18.96 -23.45
CA GLU A 196 -15.74 18.03 -22.42
C GLU A 196 -15.66 18.70 -21.05
N GLY A 197 -14.99 18.13 -20.06
CA GLY A 197 -14.70 18.75 -18.75
C GLY A 197 -15.98 19.05 -17.95
N CYS A 198 -16.85 18.05 -17.78
CA CYS A 198 -18.14 18.23 -17.14
C CYS A 198 -18.04 18.42 -15.63
N HIS A 199 -18.82 19.38 -15.08
CA HIS A 199 -19.15 19.48 -13.66
C HIS A 199 -20.67 19.57 -13.51
N LEU A 200 -21.26 18.84 -12.58
CA LEU A 200 -22.72 18.72 -12.46
C LEU A 200 -23.20 19.25 -11.10
N TYR A 201 -24.22 20.12 -11.15
CA TYR A 201 -24.80 20.77 -9.96
C TYR A 201 -26.31 20.73 -9.99
N LYS A 202 -26.92 20.82 -8.79
CA LYS A 202 -28.33 21.12 -8.60
C LYS A 202 -28.43 22.37 -7.75
N ILE A 203 -28.96 23.45 -8.31
CA ILE A 203 -29.11 24.76 -7.64
C ILE A 203 -30.56 25.22 -7.83
N GLY A 204 -31.26 25.34 -6.72
CA GLY A 204 -32.70 25.59 -6.76
C GLY A 204 -33.45 24.49 -7.49
N GLU A 205 -34.25 24.87 -8.50
CA GLU A 205 -35.03 23.92 -9.33
C GLU A 205 -34.29 23.41 -10.58
N TYR A 206 -33.03 23.88 -10.82
CA TYR A 206 -32.30 23.57 -12.04
C TYR A 206 -31.10 22.65 -11.79
N TYR A 207 -30.87 21.75 -12.74
CA TYR A 207 -29.63 21.04 -12.93
C TYR A 207 -28.73 21.82 -13.87
N TYR A 208 -27.47 22.02 -13.52
CA TYR A 208 -26.47 22.72 -14.32
C TYR A 208 -25.34 21.78 -14.70
N ILE A 209 -24.96 21.79 -15.98
CA ILE A 209 -23.76 21.14 -16.48
C ILE A 209 -22.79 22.25 -16.90
N TYR A 210 -21.70 22.43 -16.17
CA TYR A 210 -20.55 23.22 -16.61
C TYR A 210 -19.68 22.36 -17.53
N ALA A 211 -19.25 22.89 -18.66
CA ALA A 211 -18.39 22.17 -19.59
C ALA A 211 -17.43 23.10 -20.30
N THR A 212 -16.25 22.65 -20.62
CA THR A 212 -15.32 23.34 -21.52
C THR A 212 -15.60 22.98 -22.98
N TYR A 213 -15.15 23.82 -23.89
CA TYR A 213 -15.25 23.55 -25.32
C TYR A 213 -14.10 24.17 -26.09
N GLY A 214 -13.71 23.51 -27.18
CA GLY A 214 -12.77 24.10 -28.13
C GLY A 214 -11.39 23.49 -28.25
N GLY A 215 -10.95 22.73 -27.30
CA GLY A 215 -9.59 22.17 -27.23
C GLY A 215 -8.55 23.27 -26.91
N TRP A 216 -8.01 23.97 -27.91
CA TRP A 216 -7.16 25.14 -27.68
C TRP A 216 -7.34 26.12 -28.86
N PRO A 217 -7.62 27.41 -28.70
CA PRO A 217 -8.05 27.98 -27.42
C PRO A 217 -9.41 27.42 -26.98
N SER A 218 -9.62 27.41 -25.66
CA SER A 218 -10.82 26.87 -25.02
C SER A 218 -11.74 27.97 -24.50
N GLY A 219 -13.01 27.62 -24.24
CA GLY A 219 -13.97 28.44 -23.56
C GLY A 219 -14.77 27.64 -22.55
N GLN A 220 -15.66 28.31 -21.84
CA GLN A 220 -16.53 27.65 -20.83
C GLN A 220 -17.99 27.92 -21.20
N VAL A 221 -18.80 26.87 -21.14
CA VAL A 221 -20.25 26.91 -21.42
C VAL A 221 -20.99 26.29 -20.24
N VAL A 222 -22.23 26.73 -20.02
CA VAL A 222 -23.12 26.11 -19.04
C VAL A 222 -24.44 25.73 -19.71
N PHE A 223 -24.94 24.56 -19.32
CA PHE A 223 -26.24 24.06 -19.70
C PHE A 223 -27.12 23.98 -18.47
N ARG A 224 -28.42 24.31 -18.55
CA ARG A 224 -29.37 24.13 -17.46
C ARG A 224 -30.66 23.46 -17.91
N SER A 225 -31.29 22.71 -16.98
CA SER A 225 -32.57 22.07 -17.19
C SER A 225 -33.27 21.84 -15.85
N LYS A 226 -34.61 21.83 -15.81
CA LYS A 226 -35.38 21.38 -14.66
C LYS A 226 -35.45 19.85 -14.55
N ASN A 227 -35.05 19.14 -15.59
CA ASN A 227 -34.99 17.67 -15.60
C ASN A 227 -33.57 17.24 -15.88
N ILE A 228 -33.03 16.32 -15.04
CA ILE A 228 -31.65 15.81 -15.16
C ILE A 228 -31.35 15.22 -16.54
N PHE A 229 -32.32 14.64 -17.22
CA PHE A 229 -32.22 14.12 -18.58
C PHE A 229 -32.62 15.11 -19.70
N GLY A 230 -32.70 16.40 -19.37
CA GLY A 230 -33.03 17.49 -20.31
C GLY A 230 -34.48 17.58 -20.73
N PRO A 231 -34.82 18.46 -21.69
CA PRO A 231 -33.85 19.18 -22.53
C PRO A 231 -33.08 20.27 -21.76
N TYR A 232 -31.88 20.55 -22.21
CA TYR A 232 -30.99 21.57 -21.63
C TYR A 232 -30.97 22.84 -22.50
N GLU A 233 -31.01 24.02 -21.86
CA GLU A 233 -30.74 25.32 -22.45
C GLU A 233 -29.24 25.63 -22.27
N GLU A 234 -28.63 26.35 -23.24
CA GLU A 234 -27.21 26.68 -23.25
C GLU A 234 -26.98 28.19 -23.03
N LYS A 235 -25.92 28.52 -22.25
CA LYS A 235 -25.36 29.89 -22.18
C LYS A 235 -23.83 29.84 -22.16
N MET A 236 -23.21 30.73 -22.95
CA MET A 236 -21.78 30.94 -22.94
C MET A 236 -21.37 31.67 -21.67
N LEU A 237 -20.34 31.15 -20.96
CA LEU A 237 -19.75 31.76 -19.77
C LEU A 237 -18.45 32.52 -20.08
N VAL A 238 -17.54 31.89 -20.84
CA VAL A 238 -16.25 32.45 -21.23
C VAL A 238 -15.97 32.04 -22.66
N GLU A 239 -15.74 33.06 -23.53
CA GLU A 239 -15.48 32.84 -24.96
C GLU A 239 -14.07 32.34 -25.21
N LYS A 240 -13.82 31.56 -26.28
CA LYS A 240 -12.50 31.14 -26.74
C LYS A 240 -11.56 32.29 -27.06
N TRP A 241 -12.12 33.38 -27.56
CA TRP A 241 -11.38 34.58 -27.93
C TRP A 241 -11.95 35.76 -27.18
N ILE A 242 -11.11 36.46 -26.42
CA ILE A 242 -11.48 37.61 -25.61
C ILE A 242 -10.65 38.81 -26.10
N ASN A 243 -11.32 39.85 -26.59
CA ASN A 243 -10.66 41.06 -27.11
C ASN A 243 -9.54 40.76 -28.15
N GLY A 244 -9.76 39.76 -29.00
CA GLY A 244 -8.83 39.36 -30.05
C GLY A 244 -7.65 38.49 -29.60
N ALA A 245 -7.55 38.15 -28.30
CA ALA A 245 -6.59 37.21 -27.77
C ALA A 245 -7.24 35.84 -27.49
N ALA A 246 -6.45 34.78 -27.62
CA ALA A 246 -6.89 33.43 -27.21
C ALA A 246 -7.16 33.39 -25.71
N ASN A 247 -8.32 32.85 -25.32
CA ASN A 247 -8.60 32.59 -23.90
C ASN A 247 -7.80 31.39 -23.41
N THR A 248 -7.22 31.53 -22.22
CA THR A 248 -6.47 30.48 -21.56
C THR A 248 -7.14 29.92 -20.29
N ILE A 249 -8.36 30.43 -19.95
CA ILE A 249 -9.10 30.06 -18.73
C ILE A 249 -10.34 29.27 -19.11
N HIS A 250 -10.40 28.03 -18.66
CA HIS A 250 -11.49 27.11 -18.98
C HIS A 250 -11.53 25.94 -17.96
N GLN A 251 -12.48 25.03 -18.09
CA GLN A 251 -12.67 23.81 -17.30
C GLN A 251 -12.45 24.02 -15.80
N GLY A 252 -13.52 23.94 -15.03
CA GLY A 252 -13.44 24.09 -13.58
C GLY A 252 -14.78 24.11 -12.88
N ALA A 253 -14.70 24.15 -11.57
CA ALA A 253 -15.81 24.00 -10.65
C ALA A 253 -16.48 25.32 -10.28
N LEU A 254 -17.81 25.27 -10.07
CA LEU A 254 -18.60 26.30 -9.42
C LEU A 254 -18.63 26.04 -7.91
N ILE A 255 -18.43 27.08 -7.09
CA ILE A 255 -18.20 26.98 -5.65
C ILE A 255 -19.09 27.98 -4.92
N ASP A 256 -19.76 27.56 -3.85
CA ASP A 256 -20.49 28.42 -2.95
C ASP A 256 -19.63 28.85 -1.76
N VAL A 257 -19.85 30.08 -1.29
CA VAL A 257 -19.38 30.59 0.00
C VAL A 257 -20.60 30.78 0.88
N ALA A 258 -20.58 30.25 2.11
CA ALA A 258 -21.67 30.36 3.04
C ALA A 258 -21.23 31.10 4.33
N ASP A 259 -22.20 31.72 4.99
CA ASP A 259 -22.01 32.31 6.32
C ASP A 259 -22.01 31.24 7.43
N GLU A 260 -21.90 31.66 8.69
CA GLU A 260 -21.88 30.79 9.87
C GLU A 260 -23.19 30.00 10.09
N ASN A 261 -24.31 30.41 9.43
CA ASN A 261 -25.59 29.72 9.48
C ASN A 261 -25.74 28.71 8.33
N GLY A 262 -24.77 28.66 7.41
CA GLY A 262 -24.80 27.82 6.21
C GLY A 262 -25.54 28.44 5.02
N GLU A 263 -25.98 29.70 5.13
CA GLU A 263 -26.65 30.43 4.02
C GLU A 263 -25.60 30.90 3.00
N ILE A 264 -25.85 30.62 1.71
CA ILE A 264 -24.92 30.97 0.62
C ILE A 264 -24.94 32.48 0.43
N THR A 265 -23.78 33.11 0.59
CA THR A 265 -23.58 34.56 0.49
C THR A 265 -22.92 34.98 -0.81
N GLU A 266 -22.05 34.14 -1.36
CA GLU A 266 -21.31 34.41 -2.59
C GLU A 266 -21.14 33.14 -3.44
N TRP A 267 -20.90 33.35 -4.73
CA TRP A 267 -20.53 32.30 -5.66
C TRP A 267 -19.20 32.61 -6.34
N TRP A 268 -18.40 31.59 -6.53
CA TRP A 268 -17.09 31.64 -7.14
C TRP A 268 -16.90 30.48 -8.10
N THR A 269 -15.87 30.59 -8.96
CA THR A 269 -15.45 29.47 -9.83
C THR A 269 -13.92 29.39 -9.83
N ILE A 270 -13.38 28.16 -9.75
CA ILE A 270 -11.98 27.89 -10.05
C ILE A 270 -11.92 27.17 -11.39
N MET A 271 -11.27 27.80 -12.36
CA MET A 271 -11.01 27.25 -13.69
C MET A 271 -9.50 27.11 -13.88
N GLN A 272 -9.06 26.14 -14.66
CA GLN A 272 -7.66 26.07 -15.04
C GLN A 272 -7.29 27.19 -16.04
N GLN A 273 -6.04 27.64 -15.94
CA GLN A 273 -5.44 28.59 -16.89
C GLN A 273 -4.22 27.94 -17.55
N ASP A 274 -4.21 27.89 -18.87
CA ASP A 274 -3.07 27.37 -19.64
C ASP A 274 -1.90 28.36 -19.61
N LEU A 275 -0.75 27.97 -19.07
CA LEU A 275 0.46 28.77 -18.96
C LEU A 275 1.68 28.08 -19.61
N GLY A 276 1.51 27.66 -20.84
CA GLY A 276 2.56 27.06 -21.66
C GLY A 276 3.18 25.81 -21.03
N CYS A 277 4.48 25.66 -21.10
CA CYS A 277 5.19 24.46 -20.63
C CYS A 277 5.03 24.18 -19.13
N LEU A 278 4.65 25.17 -18.32
CA LEU A 278 4.40 24.97 -16.88
C LEU A 278 3.03 24.36 -16.58
N GLY A 279 2.15 24.21 -17.58
CA GLY A 279 0.90 23.47 -17.46
C GLY A 279 -0.32 24.33 -17.17
N ARG A 280 -1.27 23.80 -16.43
CA ARG A 280 -2.62 24.32 -16.19
C ARG A 280 -2.80 24.68 -14.72
N MET A 281 -3.03 25.95 -14.43
CA MET A 281 -3.00 26.50 -13.08
C MET A 281 -4.38 26.96 -12.61
N PRO A 282 -4.78 26.73 -11.36
CA PRO A 282 -6.07 27.17 -10.82
C PRO A 282 -6.21 28.69 -10.82
N ASN A 283 -7.28 29.18 -11.41
CA ASN A 283 -7.64 30.60 -11.53
C ASN A 283 -9.00 30.84 -10.87
N LEU A 284 -9.06 31.64 -9.81
CA LEU A 284 -10.28 31.92 -9.04
C LEU A 284 -10.98 33.18 -9.58
N GLN A 285 -12.27 33.05 -9.91
CA GLN A 285 -13.08 34.17 -10.40
C GLN A 285 -14.40 34.28 -9.65
N PRO A 286 -14.90 35.50 -9.37
CA PRO A 286 -16.21 35.70 -8.77
C PRO A 286 -17.33 35.34 -9.78
N VAL A 287 -18.48 34.88 -9.27
CA VAL A 287 -19.68 34.56 -10.04
C VAL A 287 -20.86 35.34 -9.48
N THR A 288 -21.59 36.02 -10.33
CA THR A 288 -22.91 36.62 -10.02
C THR A 288 -24.01 35.87 -10.76
N TRP A 289 -25.29 36.11 -10.40
CA TRP A 289 -26.41 35.41 -11.01
C TRP A 289 -27.38 36.41 -11.63
N GLU A 290 -27.81 36.15 -12.88
CA GLU A 290 -28.82 36.90 -13.59
C GLU A 290 -29.79 35.93 -14.27
N ASP A 291 -31.09 36.04 -13.98
CA ASP A 291 -32.15 35.19 -14.51
C ASP A 291 -31.89 33.68 -14.33
N GLY A 292 -31.25 33.28 -13.22
CA GLY A 292 -30.84 31.90 -12.91
C GLY A 292 -29.68 31.39 -13.78
N TRP A 293 -28.90 32.29 -14.37
CA TRP A 293 -27.67 31.98 -15.06
C TRP A 293 -26.45 32.54 -14.33
N PRO A 294 -25.37 31.79 -14.18
CA PRO A 294 -24.13 32.31 -13.64
C PRO A 294 -23.45 33.24 -14.63
N ILE A 295 -22.83 34.30 -14.12
CA ILE A 295 -22.02 35.27 -14.85
C ILE A 295 -20.63 35.26 -14.24
N VAL A 296 -19.63 34.85 -14.99
CA VAL A 296 -18.25 34.74 -14.53
C VAL A 296 -17.52 36.06 -14.71
N ALA A 297 -16.86 36.52 -13.63
CA ALA A 297 -16.02 37.72 -13.63
C ALA A 297 -16.73 38.96 -14.26
N ASN A 298 -16.08 39.66 -15.20
CA ASN A 298 -16.69 40.78 -15.94
C ASN A 298 -17.30 40.27 -17.24
N ASN A 299 -18.48 39.63 -17.16
CA ASN A 299 -19.16 39.05 -18.36
C ASN A 299 -18.23 38.14 -19.19
N GLY A 300 -17.54 37.21 -18.53
CA GLY A 300 -16.63 36.26 -19.16
C GLY A 300 -15.20 36.78 -19.39
N VAL A 301 -14.89 38.02 -19.01
CA VAL A 301 -13.52 38.55 -19.03
C VAL A 301 -12.87 38.36 -17.67
N PRO A 302 -11.87 37.46 -17.51
CA PRO A 302 -11.26 37.13 -16.23
C PRO A 302 -10.52 38.30 -15.59
N TYR A 303 -10.59 38.39 -14.26
CA TYR A 303 -9.77 39.35 -13.50
C TYR A 303 -8.40 38.74 -13.17
N THR A 304 -7.33 39.53 -13.39
CA THR A 304 -5.98 39.18 -12.98
C THR A 304 -5.80 39.38 -11.47
N THR A 305 -6.45 40.39 -10.90
CA THR A 305 -6.43 40.71 -9.46
C THR A 305 -7.86 40.93 -8.98
N CYS A 306 -8.22 40.31 -7.87
CA CYS A 306 -9.56 40.40 -7.29
C CYS A 306 -9.50 40.70 -5.78
N THR A 307 -10.63 41.17 -5.24
CA THR A 307 -10.92 41.11 -3.81
C THR A 307 -11.14 39.64 -3.40
N LYS A 308 -10.63 39.25 -2.26
CA LYS A 308 -10.79 37.88 -1.72
C LYS A 308 -12.27 37.58 -1.43
N PRO A 309 -12.70 36.31 -1.51
CA PRO A 309 -14.00 35.90 -0.99
C PRO A 309 -14.21 36.35 0.46
N ASN A 310 -15.45 36.76 0.79
CA ASN A 310 -15.78 37.20 2.15
C ASN A 310 -16.09 36.00 3.06
N ILE A 311 -15.04 35.31 3.50
CA ILE A 311 -15.15 34.13 4.37
C ILE A 311 -14.78 34.56 5.78
N VAL A 312 -15.80 34.58 6.67
CA VAL A 312 -15.64 35.03 8.07
C VAL A 312 -14.82 34.00 8.85
N GLY A 313 -13.83 34.48 9.61
CA GLY A 313 -13.01 33.65 10.50
C GLY A 313 -12.02 32.73 9.77
N SER A 314 -11.77 32.96 8.48
CA SER A 314 -10.76 32.17 7.75
C SER A 314 -9.37 32.30 8.32
N THR A 315 -8.70 31.18 8.49
CA THR A 315 -7.29 31.13 8.83
C THR A 315 -6.49 30.79 7.58
N PRO A 316 -5.45 31.56 7.22
CA PRO A 316 -4.60 31.22 6.08
C PRO A 316 -4.02 29.81 6.22
N SER A 317 -4.01 29.07 5.13
CA SER A 317 -3.37 27.75 5.06
C SER A 317 -1.85 27.87 5.15
N VAL A 318 -1.20 26.78 5.55
CA VAL A 318 0.26 26.70 5.52
C VAL A 318 0.73 26.66 4.05
N PRO A 319 1.70 27.48 3.64
CA PRO A 319 2.18 27.44 2.26
C PRO A 319 2.68 26.05 1.87
N MET A 320 2.41 25.66 0.61
CA MET A 320 2.88 24.38 0.07
C MET A 320 4.41 24.30 0.11
N PRO A 321 5.01 23.24 0.68
CA PRO A 321 6.46 23.10 0.73
C PRO A 321 7.03 22.91 -0.68
N THR A 322 8.20 23.51 -0.93
CA THR A 322 8.98 23.34 -2.18
C THR A 322 10.39 22.84 -1.90
N ASN A 323 10.89 23.00 -0.67
CA ASN A 323 12.19 22.49 -0.23
C ASN A 323 12.01 21.17 0.52
N ASP A 324 13.04 20.32 0.51
CA ASP A 324 13.07 19.08 1.27
C ASP A 324 14.50 18.69 1.62
N GLY A 325 14.73 18.33 2.88
CA GLY A 325 15.98 17.76 3.37
C GLY A 325 15.95 16.24 3.50
N PHE A 326 14.91 15.61 3.01
CA PHE A 326 14.70 14.14 3.07
C PHE A 326 14.85 13.55 4.47
N ARG A 327 14.41 14.32 5.48
CA ARG A 327 14.54 14.00 6.91
C ARG A 327 13.23 13.53 7.53
N THR A 328 12.15 13.48 6.76
CA THR A 328 10.82 13.05 7.21
C THR A 328 10.31 11.91 6.36
N TYR A 329 9.58 11.00 7.00
CA TYR A 329 8.83 9.93 6.34
C TYR A 329 7.35 10.09 6.69
N PRO A 330 6.43 9.84 5.76
CA PRO A 330 6.67 9.58 4.33
C PRO A 330 7.27 10.80 3.61
N LEU A 331 7.69 10.63 2.35
CA LEU A 331 8.05 11.77 1.48
C LEU A 331 6.93 12.80 1.51
N GLY A 332 7.29 14.08 1.58
CA GLY A 332 6.33 15.18 1.56
C GLY A 332 5.43 15.13 0.33
N MET A 333 4.18 15.58 0.45
CA MET A 333 3.18 15.54 -0.63
C MET A 333 3.52 16.41 -1.86
N GLN A 334 4.58 17.25 -1.80
CA GLN A 334 5.14 17.92 -2.97
C GLN A 334 5.77 16.92 -3.96
N TRP A 335 6.14 15.73 -3.51
CA TRP A 335 6.81 14.71 -4.31
C TRP A 335 5.83 13.71 -4.90
N GLN A 336 6.12 13.31 -6.14
CA GLN A 336 5.43 12.23 -6.85
C GLN A 336 6.45 11.49 -7.72
N TRP A 337 6.35 10.17 -7.76
CA TRP A 337 7.15 9.34 -8.66
C TRP A 337 6.62 9.45 -10.08
N ASN A 338 7.50 9.59 -11.06
CA ASN A 338 7.16 9.43 -12.46
C ASN A 338 6.93 7.94 -12.74
N HIS A 339 5.68 7.52 -12.93
CA HIS A 339 5.23 6.12 -12.93
C HIS A 339 5.35 5.45 -11.54
N ASN A 340 5.07 4.15 -11.48
CA ASN A 340 5.18 3.41 -10.23
C ASN A 340 6.65 3.27 -9.81
N PRO A 341 7.01 3.59 -8.58
CA PRO A 341 8.34 3.35 -8.07
C PRO A 341 8.63 1.84 -7.93
N ASN A 342 9.88 1.48 -7.85
CA ASN A 342 10.33 0.23 -7.27
C ASN A 342 10.79 0.52 -5.83
N ASP A 343 9.95 0.21 -4.86
CA ASP A 343 10.20 0.54 -3.45
C ASP A 343 11.42 -0.16 -2.86
N GLN A 344 11.95 -1.20 -3.53
CA GLN A 344 13.18 -1.88 -3.13
C GLN A 344 14.45 -1.13 -3.55
N THR A 345 14.33 -0.11 -4.38
CA THR A 345 15.48 0.59 -4.97
C THR A 345 15.51 2.08 -4.64
N TRP A 346 14.80 2.51 -3.59
CA TRP A 346 14.97 3.81 -2.96
C TRP A 346 14.79 3.72 -1.45
N SER A 347 15.39 4.66 -0.71
CA SER A 347 15.31 4.67 0.77
C SER A 347 15.59 6.05 1.34
N LEU A 348 14.86 6.41 2.41
CA LEU A 348 15.17 7.54 3.29
C LEU A 348 15.95 7.12 4.55
N PHE A 349 16.18 5.82 4.73
CA PHE A 349 16.63 5.23 6.00
C PHE A 349 18.01 4.59 5.94
N GLU A 350 18.44 4.10 4.77
CA GLU A 350 19.78 3.51 4.62
C GLU A 350 20.90 4.52 4.92
N ARG A 351 20.62 5.80 4.68
CA ARG A 351 21.44 6.94 5.10
C ARG A 351 20.49 8.01 5.63
N PRO A 352 20.26 8.07 6.94
CA PRO A 352 19.33 9.03 7.53
C PRO A 352 19.61 10.48 7.13
N GLY A 353 18.54 11.21 6.72
CA GLY A 353 18.65 12.57 6.20
C GLY A 353 19.01 12.68 4.72
N TRP A 354 19.04 11.57 3.99
CA TRP A 354 19.33 11.52 2.56
C TRP A 354 18.32 10.65 1.84
N LEU A 355 17.88 11.06 0.66
CA LEU A 355 17.15 10.19 -0.25
C LEU A 355 18.16 9.36 -1.05
N ARG A 356 18.21 8.06 -0.84
CA ARG A 356 18.97 7.12 -1.67
C ARG A 356 18.13 6.63 -2.84
N ILE A 357 18.66 6.70 -4.06
CA ILE A 357 18.07 6.07 -5.23
C ILE A 357 19.11 5.11 -5.81
N ARG A 358 18.75 3.81 -5.89
CA ARG A 358 19.55 2.77 -6.53
C ARG A 358 19.18 2.67 -8.00
N THR A 359 20.12 2.26 -8.82
CA THR A 359 19.83 1.93 -10.22
C THR A 359 18.90 0.73 -10.29
N SER A 360 17.78 0.85 -10.98
CA SER A 360 16.77 -0.19 -11.14
C SER A 360 16.52 -0.46 -12.63
N GLY A 361 17.18 -1.48 -13.14
CA GLY A 361 17.13 -1.80 -14.56
C GLY A 361 18.12 -0.97 -15.39
N THR A 362 18.20 -1.28 -16.68
CA THR A 362 19.10 -0.64 -17.64
C THR A 362 18.29 0.09 -18.69
N THR A 363 18.64 1.35 -18.93
CA THR A 363 18.05 2.15 -20.00
C THR A 363 19.04 3.20 -20.50
N ASP A 364 18.95 3.55 -21.77
CA ASP A 364 19.67 4.67 -22.37
C ASP A 364 18.84 5.97 -22.36
N ARG A 365 17.58 5.90 -21.93
CA ARG A 365 16.61 7.01 -21.94
C ARG A 365 16.18 7.40 -20.54
N LEU A 366 16.29 8.70 -20.22
CA LEU A 366 15.82 9.25 -18.96
C LEU A 366 14.33 8.99 -18.72
N THR A 367 13.50 9.05 -19.77
CA THR A 367 12.05 8.79 -19.70
C THR A 367 11.68 7.35 -19.37
N GLN A 368 12.67 6.44 -19.39
CA GLN A 368 12.54 5.04 -18.95
C GLN A 368 13.25 4.80 -17.60
N ALA A 369 13.83 5.85 -16.99
CA ALA A 369 14.49 5.73 -15.70
C ALA A 369 13.43 5.53 -14.60
N ARG A 370 13.41 4.33 -14.00
CA ARG A 370 12.54 4.03 -12.86
C ARG A 370 13.00 4.78 -11.62
N ASN A 371 12.10 5.09 -10.71
CA ASN A 371 12.36 5.88 -9.50
C ASN A 371 12.85 7.31 -9.78
N MET A 372 12.30 7.95 -10.81
CA MET A 372 12.44 9.39 -10.96
C MET A 372 11.45 10.09 -10.02
N LEU A 373 11.96 10.77 -9.00
CA LEU A 373 11.16 11.53 -8.05
C LEU A 373 10.92 12.94 -8.57
N THR A 374 9.67 13.33 -8.75
CA THR A 374 9.32 14.60 -9.42
C THR A 374 8.57 15.55 -8.51
N GLN A 375 8.76 16.86 -8.75
CA GLN A 375 8.06 17.94 -8.07
C GLN A 375 7.53 18.97 -9.08
N ARG A 376 6.32 19.52 -8.82
CA ARG A 376 5.76 20.64 -9.60
C ARG A 376 6.66 21.87 -9.53
N ILE A 377 6.74 22.61 -10.65
CA ILE A 377 7.49 23.86 -10.72
C ILE A 377 6.54 25.02 -10.41
N PHE A 378 6.83 25.76 -9.35
CA PHE A 378 6.15 27.00 -9.00
C PHE A 378 6.78 28.17 -9.75
N ALA A 379 5.97 28.99 -10.39
CA ALA A 379 6.40 30.23 -11.03
C ALA A 379 6.15 31.47 -10.14
N PHE A 380 6.49 32.65 -10.64
CA PHE A 380 6.43 33.88 -9.88
C PHE A 380 5.44 34.88 -10.49
N HIS A 381 4.45 35.33 -9.72
CA HIS A 381 3.51 36.36 -10.14
C HIS A 381 4.21 37.65 -10.56
N GLY A 382 3.75 38.23 -11.63
CA GLY A 382 4.24 39.55 -12.10
C GLY A 382 5.68 39.59 -12.59
N ASN A 383 6.41 38.45 -12.60
CA ASN A 383 7.80 38.42 -13.06
C ASN A 383 8.10 37.22 -13.97
N PRO A 384 7.67 37.26 -15.25
CA PRO A 384 7.88 36.16 -16.19
C PRO A 384 9.37 35.93 -16.55
N SER A 385 10.25 36.87 -16.25
CA SER A 385 11.69 36.76 -16.48
C SER A 385 12.44 36.11 -15.33
N LYS A 386 11.81 35.95 -14.16
CA LYS A 386 12.42 35.28 -13.00
C LYS A 386 12.50 33.78 -13.26
N GLN A 387 13.67 33.21 -12.99
CA GLN A 387 13.91 31.79 -13.15
C GLN A 387 13.42 31.02 -11.93
N SER A 388 12.57 30.03 -12.13
CA SER A 388 12.30 28.98 -11.14
C SER A 388 13.45 27.99 -11.18
N ILE A 389 14.06 27.72 -10.04
CA ILE A 389 15.22 26.83 -9.91
C ILE A 389 14.93 25.65 -8.96
N GLY A 390 15.60 24.52 -9.22
CA GLY A 390 15.75 23.43 -8.30
C GLY A 390 17.22 23.09 -8.16
N THR A 391 17.74 23.06 -6.95
CA THR A 391 19.13 22.73 -6.65
C THR A 391 19.19 21.52 -5.73
N ILE A 392 20.11 20.60 -6.00
CA ILE A 392 20.38 19.40 -5.20
C ILE A 392 21.82 19.36 -4.72
N ARG A 393 22.04 18.80 -3.55
CA ARG A 393 23.33 18.29 -3.09
C ARG A 393 23.34 16.80 -3.29
N LEU A 394 24.28 16.28 -4.09
CA LEU A 394 24.31 14.94 -4.61
C LEU A 394 25.62 14.25 -4.25
N ASP A 395 25.54 13.15 -3.51
CA ASP A 395 26.68 12.24 -3.27
C ASP A 395 26.70 11.18 -4.37
N VAL A 396 27.83 11.14 -5.08
CA VAL A 396 28.09 10.28 -6.25
C VAL A 396 29.21 9.28 -6.02
N SER A 397 29.61 9.06 -4.76
CA SER A 397 30.71 8.17 -4.37
C SER A 397 30.45 6.69 -4.72
N HIS A 398 29.18 6.30 -4.81
CA HIS A 398 28.76 4.91 -5.02
C HIS A 398 28.21 4.62 -6.43
N LEU A 399 28.31 5.58 -7.35
CA LEU A 399 27.99 5.33 -8.75
C LEU A 399 28.98 4.33 -9.35
N GLN A 400 28.47 3.40 -10.13
CA GLN A 400 29.25 2.39 -10.87
C GLN A 400 29.35 2.74 -12.35
N GLU A 401 30.18 2.00 -13.08
CA GLU A 401 30.37 2.21 -14.53
C GLU A 401 29.05 2.15 -15.29
N GLY A 402 28.73 3.21 -16.02
CA GLY A 402 27.50 3.39 -16.79
C GLY A 402 26.33 4.01 -16.01
N ASP A 403 26.49 4.26 -14.70
CA ASP A 403 25.46 4.90 -13.90
C ASP A 403 25.41 6.41 -14.14
N ARG A 404 24.18 6.95 -14.10
CA ARG A 404 23.87 8.38 -14.20
C ARG A 404 22.97 8.79 -13.04
N ALA A 405 23.34 9.86 -12.32
CA ALA A 405 22.51 10.48 -11.29
C ALA A 405 22.51 12.00 -11.41
N GLY A 406 21.34 12.63 -11.20
CA GLY A 406 21.24 14.07 -11.35
C GLY A 406 19.84 14.64 -11.24
N ILE A 407 19.64 15.79 -11.89
CA ILE A 407 18.37 16.53 -11.92
C ILE A 407 17.96 16.87 -13.35
N CYS A 408 16.66 16.77 -13.65
CA CYS A 408 16.07 17.16 -14.94
C CYS A 408 14.94 18.18 -14.78
N ILE A 409 14.54 18.76 -15.89
CA ILE A 409 13.22 19.38 -16.10
C ILE A 409 12.50 18.48 -17.11
N LEU A 410 11.55 17.73 -16.60
CA LEU A 410 10.78 16.73 -17.36
C LEU A 410 9.59 17.40 -18.05
N GLN A 411 9.59 17.35 -19.36
CA GLN A 411 8.53 17.72 -20.31
C GLN A 411 8.86 17.05 -21.66
N ASP A 412 8.19 17.36 -22.73
CA ASP A 412 8.53 16.91 -24.09
C ASP A 412 8.67 18.13 -25.04
N PRO A 413 9.91 18.57 -25.38
CA PRO A 413 11.20 17.99 -25.03
C PRO A 413 11.57 18.18 -23.55
N TYR A 414 12.57 17.42 -23.08
CA TYR A 414 13.15 17.54 -21.74
C TYR A 414 14.64 17.86 -21.78
N ALA A 415 15.17 18.30 -20.63
CA ALA A 415 16.61 18.47 -20.48
C ALA A 415 17.07 18.09 -19.08
N ALA A 416 18.34 17.64 -18.96
CA ALA A 416 18.89 17.16 -17.72
C ALA A 416 20.38 17.48 -17.56
N ILE A 417 20.85 17.44 -16.31
CA ILE A 417 22.27 17.43 -15.95
C ILE A 417 22.52 16.28 -14.95
N SER A 418 23.60 15.55 -15.14
CA SER A 418 24.01 14.44 -14.26
C SER A 418 25.51 14.33 -14.10
N VAL A 419 25.90 13.54 -13.10
CA VAL A 419 27.19 12.85 -13.08
C VAL A 419 27.00 11.47 -13.70
N GLU A 420 27.90 11.07 -14.59
CA GLU A 420 28.03 9.75 -15.20
C GLU A 420 29.39 9.16 -14.86
N VAL A 421 29.45 7.86 -14.57
CA VAL A 421 30.72 7.12 -14.50
C VAL A 421 30.95 6.44 -15.83
N LYS A 422 32.08 6.80 -16.49
CA LYS A 422 32.49 6.23 -17.76
C LYS A 422 34.00 6.03 -17.80
N ASP A 423 34.42 4.83 -18.21
CA ASP A 423 35.82 4.40 -18.23
C ASP A 423 36.52 4.63 -16.86
N GLY A 424 35.77 4.32 -15.77
CA GLY A 424 36.21 4.48 -14.38
C GLY A 424 36.35 5.92 -13.91
N LYS A 425 35.85 6.90 -14.66
CA LYS A 425 35.93 8.33 -14.30
C LYS A 425 34.53 8.95 -14.19
N LYS A 426 34.36 9.80 -13.17
CA LYS A 426 33.19 10.68 -13.04
C LYS A 426 33.28 11.84 -14.04
N GLN A 427 32.19 12.12 -14.77
CA GLN A 427 32.10 13.24 -15.70
C GLN A 427 30.71 13.89 -15.62
N LEU A 428 30.65 15.19 -15.87
CA LEU A 428 29.40 15.91 -15.99
C LEU A 428 28.80 15.73 -17.38
N VAL A 429 27.50 15.44 -17.47
CA VAL A 429 26.78 15.32 -18.72
C VAL A 429 25.53 16.18 -18.66
N TRP A 430 25.40 17.09 -19.60
CA TRP A 430 24.14 17.76 -19.91
C TRP A 430 23.60 17.19 -21.21
N TRP A 431 22.31 16.99 -21.31
CA TRP A 431 21.63 16.62 -22.54
C TRP A 431 20.22 17.16 -22.62
N GLN A 432 19.71 17.23 -23.85
CA GLN A 432 18.31 17.43 -24.17
C GLN A 432 17.85 16.34 -25.13
N ASP A 433 16.61 15.90 -24.96
CA ASP A 433 15.99 14.87 -25.78
C ASP A 433 14.47 15.00 -25.75
N GLN A 434 13.76 14.17 -26.49
CA GLN A 434 12.29 14.18 -26.56
C GLN A 434 11.70 12.78 -26.42
N LEU A 435 10.46 12.72 -25.95
CA LEU A 435 9.66 11.50 -25.89
C LEU A 435 8.98 11.24 -27.24
N SER A 436 8.37 12.27 -27.84
CA SER A 436 7.70 12.21 -29.14
C SER A 436 8.71 12.25 -30.30
N THR A 437 8.36 11.64 -31.43
CA THR A 437 9.21 11.59 -32.63
C THR A 437 8.81 12.59 -33.71
N ASN A 438 7.87 13.50 -33.42
CA ASN A 438 7.15 14.24 -34.46
C ASN A 438 7.62 15.68 -34.72
N ASP A 439 8.64 16.15 -34.00
CA ASP A 439 9.11 17.53 -34.17
C ASP A 439 10.52 17.61 -34.75
N ASN A 440 10.83 18.77 -35.39
CA ASN A 440 12.18 19.15 -35.85
C ASN A 440 13.15 19.38 -34.64
N PHE A 441 12.98 18.61 -33.55
CA PHE A 441 13.84 18.69 -32.38
C PHE A 441 15.10 17.86 -32.61
N SER A 442 16.25 18.42 -32.25
CA SER A 442 17.52 17.72 -32.35
C SER A 442 18.06 17.38 -30.95
N PRO A 443 18.10 16.10 -30.57
CA PRO A 443 18.79 15.68 -29.37
C PRO A 443 20.24 16.18 -29.39
N SER A 444 20.72 16.61 -28.23
CA SER A 444 22.12 17.04 -28.10
C SER A 444 22.65 16.78 -26.69
N GLN A 445 23.95 16.54 -26.60
CA GLN A 445 24.65 16.26 -25.36
C GLN A 445 25.93 17.08 -25.27
N LYS A 446 26.31 17.49 -24.06
CA LYS A 446 27.57 18.11 -23.76
C LYS A 446 28.19 17.47 -22.52
N THR A 447 29.36 16.95 -22.67
CA THR A 447 30.15 16.33 -21.61
C THR A 447 31.25 17.27 -21.14
N LYS A 448 31.50 17.28 -19.84
CA LYS A 448 32.62 18.01 -19.27
C LYS A 448 33.34 17.16 -18.22
N THR A 449 34.64 16.93 -18.46
CA THR A 449 35.50 16.25 -17.51
C THR A 449 36.05 17.27 -16.53
N ILE A 450 35.82 17.10 -15.26
CA ILE A 450 36.37 17.87 -14.13
C ILE A 450 36.67 16.88 -13.01
N ASP A 451 37.46 17.30 -12.04
CA ASP A 451 37.67 16.50 -10.82
C ASP A 451 36.40 16.64 -9.94
N ILE A 452 35.58 15.58 -9.95
CA ILE A 452 34.36 15.47 -9.15
C ILE A 452 34.72 14.60 -7.96
N GLY A 453 34.71 15.19 -6.76
CA GLY A 453 34.85 14.44 -5.49
C GLY A 453 33.67 13.50 -5.25
N ASP A 454 33.35 13.29 -3.99
CA ASP A 454 32.21 12.45 -3.62
C ASP A 454 30.88 13.20 -3.72
N VAL A 455 30.89 14.52 -3.51
CA VAL A 455 29.70 15.39 -3.50
C VAL A 455 29.80 16.47 -4.56
N ILE A 456 28.68 16.77 -5.21
CA ILE A 456 28.51 17.85 -6.17
C ILE A 456 27.12 18.50 -6.01
N TYR A 457 27.00 19.77 -6.40
CA TYR A 457 25.74 20.51 -6.44
C TYR A 457 25.31 20.69 -7.89
N LEU A 458 24.08 20.27 -8.21
CA LEU A 458 23.49 20.42 -9.52
C LEU A 458 22.25 21.31 -9.44
N ARG A 459 22.09 22.20 -10.42
CA ARG A 459 20.95 23.14 -10.48
C ARG A 459 20.30 23.09 -11.86
N ALA A 460 18.98 22.93 -11.86
CA ALA A 460 18.14 23.09 -13.02
C ALA A 460 17.29 24.37 -12.88
N GLY A 461 17.13 25.14 -13.92
CA GLY A 461 16.32 26.34 -13.91
C GLY A 461 15.49 26.50 -15.18
N ILE A 462 14.30 27.09 -15.03
CA ILE A 462 13.40 27.41 -16.14
C ILE A 462 12.88 28.84 -16.00
N THR A 463 12.90 29.59 -17.09
CA THR A 463 12.33 30.93 -17.16
C THR A 463 10.95 30.84 -17.83
N TYR A 464 9.91 31.02 -17.04
CA TYR A 464 8.53 30.82 -17.47
C TYR A 464 8.17 31.64 -18.71
N GLY A 465 8.49 32.97 -18.76
CA GLY A 465 8.12 33.82 -19.86
C GLY A 465 8.80 33.50 -21.21
N THR A 466 9.86 32.69 -21.20
CA THR A 466 10.55 32.20 -22.40
C THR A 466 10.49 30.71 -22.61
N SER A 467 9.97 29.96 -21.62
CA SER A 467 9.98 28.51 -21.57
C SER A 467 11.38 27.86 -21.70
N LYS A 468 12.46 28.62 -21.46
CA LYS A 468 13.84 28.17 -21.66
C LYS A 468 14.46 27.68 -20.37
N THR A 469 15.09 26.50 -20.45
CA THR A 469 15.85 25.88 -19.37
C THR A 469 17.29 26.36 -19.36
N GLN A 470 17.95 26.27 -18.20
CA GLN A 470 19.39 26.44 -18.04
C GLN A 470 19.88 25.58 -16.89
N PHE A 471 20.99 24.88 -17.08
CA PHE A 471 21.59 24.00 -16.09
C PHE A 471 22.93 24.51 -15.60
N TYR A 472 23.24 24.18 -14.32
CA TYR A 472 24.44 24.61 -13.66
C TYR A 472 24.99 23.49 -12.77
N TYR A 473 26.31 23.55 -12.51
CA TYR A 473 26.95 22.71 -11.48
C TYR A 473 27.82 23.61 -10.58
N SER A 474 28.07 23.13 -9.36
CA SER A 474 28.96 23.75 -8.38
C SER A 474 29.69 22.69 -7.59
N LEU A 475 30.92 22.97 -7.16
CA LEU A 475 31.72 22.13 -6.25
C LEU A 475 31.71 22.66 -4.81
N ASP A 476 31.21 23.88 -4.60
CA ASP A 476 31.29 24.63 -3.33
C ASP A 476 29.96 25.22 -2.86
N ASN A 477 28.85 24.89 -3.54
CA ASN A 477 27.50 25.46 -3.32
C ASN A 477 27.40 27.00 -3.42
N LYS A 478 28.48 27.67 -3.83
CA LYS A 478 28.58 29.15 -3.91
C LYS A 478 28.71 29.62 -5.37
N THR A 479 29.58 28.95 -6.11
CA THR A 479 29.90 29.35 -7.51
C THR A 479 29.26 28.37 -8.47
N PHE A 480 28.13 28.78 -9.10
CA PHE A 480 27.42 27.97 -10.08
C PHE A 480 27.87 28.28 -11.51
N THR A 481 28.44 27.27 -12.19
CA THR A 481 28.91 27.34 -13.57
C THR A 481 27.88 26.72 -14.51
N LYS A 482 27.53 27.45 -15.58
CA LYS A 482 26.63 26.92 -16.63
C LYS A 482 27.24 25.75 -17.39
N LEU A 483 26.39 24.75 -17.69
CA LEU A 483 26.73 23.66 -18.58
C LEU A 483 25.58 23.42 -19.56
N GLY A 484 25.92 23.16 -20.81
CA GLY A 484 24.94 22.90 -21.89
C GLY A 484 24.34 24.14 -22.52
N GLY A 485 23.37 23.92 -23.37
CA GLY A 485 22.55 24.92 -24.05
C GLY A 485 21.27 25.28 -23.26
N GLN A 486 20.43 26.07 -23.90
CA GLN A 486 19.09 26.31 -23.45
C GLN A 486 18.12 25.45 -24.27
N THR A 487 17.27 24.69 -23.60
CA THR A 487 16.17 23.93 -24.22
C THR A 487 14.87 24.72 -24.04
N GLU A 488 14.17 24.99 -25.14
CA GLU A 488 12.84 25.59 -25.09
C GLU A 488 11.82 24.46 -24.91
N LEU A 489 11.14 24.46 -23.78
CA LEU A 489 10.11 23.50 -23.48
C LEU A 489 8.77 23.93 -24.09
N LYS A 490 7.93 22.95 -24.43
CA LYS A 490 6.57 23.16 -24.88
C LYS A 490 5.63 22.36 -24.00
N PHE A 491 4.38 22.79 -23.85
CA PHE A 491 3.35 21.89 -23.35
C PHE A 491 3.04 20.87 -24.45
N ASN A 492 3.19 19.60 -24.16
CA ASN A 492 3.01 18.55 -25.16
C ASN A 492 2.02 17.49 -24.65
N LEU A 493 1.12 17.06 -25.53
CA LEU A 493 0.12 16.02 -25.23
C LEU A 493 0.75 14.64 -25.00
N SER A 494 2.03 14.44 -25.35
CA SER A 494 2.78 13.22 -25.06
C SER A 494 3.05 13.01 -23.56
N ILE A 495 3.03 14.10 -22.74
CA ILE A 495 3.13 14.05 -21.28
C ILE A 495 1.83 14.54 -20.63
N PHE A 496 1.24 15.60 -21.17
CA PHE A 496 -0.08 16.17 -20.84
C PHE A 496 -0.20 16.74 -19.41
N VAL A 497 0.90 17.00 -18.74
CA VAL A 497 1.01 17.77 -17.49
C VAL A 497 2.12 18.81 -17.63
N GLY A 498 2.17 19.78 -16.72
CA GLY A 498 3.21 20.80 -16.69
C GLY A 498 4.60 20.23 -16.41
N ALA A 499 5.62 21.02 -16.78
CA ALA A 499 7.02 20.67 -16.51
C ALA A 499 7.27 20.45 -15.03
N ARG A 500 8.16 19.49 -14.73
CA ARG A 500 8.52 19.11 -13.35
C ARG A 500 10.02 19.05 -13.17
N PHE A 501 10.51 19.42 -12.00
CA PHE A 501 11.84 18.97 -11.56
C PHE A 501 11.79 17.47 -11.34
N GLY A 502 12.85 16.74 -11.73
CA GLY A 502 12.97 15.29 -11.52
C GLY A 502 14.36 14.90 -11.01
N LEU A 503 14.40 14.17 -9.90
CA LEU A 503 15.62 13.57 -9.33
C LEU A 503 15.70 12.12 -9.80
N PHE A 504 16.87 11.68 -10.29
CA PHE A 504 17.01 10.37 -10.89
C PHE A 504 18.37 9.72 -10.63
N CYS A 505 18.36 8.38 -10.62
CA CYS A 505 19.56 7.54 -10.68
C CYS A 505 19.25 6.29 -11.51
N TYR A 506 19.97 6.06 -12.61
CA TYR A 506 19.77 4.89 -13.47
C TYR A 506 21.09 4.43 -14.12
N SER A 507 21.11 3.19 -14.64
CA SER A 507 22.28 2.64 -15.34
C SER A 507 22.04 2.54 -16.85
N THR A 508 23.08 2.84 -17.62
CA THR A 508 23.10 2.66 -19.09
C THR A 508 23.72 1.32 -19.52
N ARG A 509 24.15 0.49 -18.57
CA ARG A 509 24.85 -0.77 -18.83
C ARG A 509 24.12 -1.98 -18.27
N THR A 510 23.96 -3.00 -19.11
CA THR A 510 23.57 -4.35 -18.69
C THR A 510 24.73 -5.02 -17.95
N ASN A 511 24.46 -5.71 -16.84
CA ASN A 511 25.45 -6.47 -16.05
C ASN A 511 26.43 -5.63 -15.21
N SER A 512 26.14 -4.37 -14.95
CA SER A 512 26.85 -3.61 -13.92
C SER A 512 26.30 -3.95 -12.52
N PRO A 513 27.12 -4.02 -11.47
CA PRO A 513 26.61 -4.02 -10.12
C PRO A 513 25.72 -2.78 -9.91
N ALA A 514 24.63 -2.93 -9.19
CA ALA A 514 23.71 -1.82 -8.94
C ALA A 514 24.41 -0.74 -8.10
N GLY A 515 24.71 0.40 -8.70
CA GLY A 515 25.15 1.59 -7.99
C GLY A 515 23.97 2.36 -7.39
N TYR A 516 24.31 3.41 -6.66
CA TYR A 516 23.31 4.33 -6.11
C TYR A 516 23.86 5.75 -5.96
N ALA A 517 22.98 6.71 -5.83
CA ALA A 517 23.28 8.08 -5.46
C ALA A 517 22.41 8.50 -4.27
N ASP A 518 22.98 9.36 -3.43
CA ASP A 518 22.31 9.92 -2.27
C ASP A 518 22.06 11.44 -2.49
N PHE A 519 20.81 11.86 -2.31
CA PHE A 519 20.37 13.24 -2.40
C PHE A 519 20.17 13.77 -0.98
N ASP A 520 20.98 14.75 -0.56
CA ASP A 520 20.90 15.30 0.79
C ASP A 520 19.69 16.22 0.97
N TRP A 521 19.53 17.12 0.00
CA TRP A 521 18.43 18.06 -0.01
C TRP A 521 18.10 18.52 -1.43
N PHE A 522 16.88 19.02 -1.55
CA PHE A 522 16.40 19.76 -2.70
C PHE A 522 15.88 21.14 -2.24
N THR A 523 16.31 22.22 -2.92
CA THR A 523 15.81 23.57 -2.64
C THR A 523 15.46 24.34 -3.92
N THR A 524 14.45 25.18 -3.81
CA THR A 524 14.05 26.15 -4.84
C THR A 524 14.61 27.56 -4.58
N GLU A 525 15.41 27.73 -3.54
CA GLU A 525 16.02 28.99 -3.17
C GLU A 525 17.36 29.22 -3.88
N SER A 526 17.65 30.49 -4.22
CA SER A 526 18.87 30.85 -4.96
C SER A 526 20.13 30.81 -4.11
N SER A 527 20.00 31.04 -2.80
CA SER A 527 21.03 30.91 -1.78
C SER A 527 20.46 30.06 -0.65
N PHE A 528 21.20 29.05 -0.25
CA PHE A 528 20.77 28.12 0.76
C PHE A 528 21.91 27.90 1.74
N ASP A 529 21.71 28.24 2.99
CA ASP A 529 22.66 28.00 4.08
C ASP A 529 22.35 26.65 4.69
N GLU A 530 23.21 25.67 4.44
CA GLU A 530 23.04 24.28 4.91
C GLU A 530 23.05 24.21 6.44
N ASP A 531 23.88 25.05 7.09
CA ASP A 531 24.07 25.03 8.55
C ASP A 531 22.86 25.63 9.28
N GLU A 532 22.20 26.62 8.68
CA GLU A 532 21.00 27.25 9.26
C GLU A 532 19.75 26.35 9.15
N TYR A 533 19.64 25.57 8.08
CA TYR A 533 18.42 24.81 7.77
C TYR A 533 18.46 23.34 8.22
N TYR A 534 19.64 22.71 8.21
CA TYR A 534 19.79 21.27 8.49
C TYR A 534 20.81 20.92 9.59
N GLY A 535 21.39 21.89 10.28
CA GLY A 535 22.39 21.69 11.35
C GLY A 535 21.85 21.13 12.68
N GLY A 536 20.55 20.82 12.77
CA GLY A 536 19.95 20.16 13.92
C GLY A 536 20.11 18.64 13.89
N PRO A 537 20.05 17.94 15.02
CA PRO A 537 19.91 16.50 15.04
C PRO A 537 18.65 16.10 14.27
N PHE A 538 18.70 14.92 13.67
CA PHE A 538 17.58 14.31 12.99
C PHE A 538 16.37 14.22 13.92
N GLU A 539 15.47 15.21 13.87
CA GLU A 539 14.27 15.27 14.70
C GLU A 539 13.10 14.69 13.92
N GLY A 540 12.47 13.63 14.47
CA GLY A 540 11.12 13.28 14.10
C GLY A 540 10.88 11.97 13.37
N TYR A 541 11.70 10.92 13.60
CA TYR A 541 11.33 9.56 13.17
C TYR A 541 10.87 8.65 14.31
N SER A 542 10.14 9.18 15.27
CA SER A 542 9.55 8.31 16.29
C SER A 542 8.50 7.34 15.72
N ASP A 543 7.95 7.62 14.53
CA ASP A 543 6.83 6.89 13.97
C ASP A 543 7.08 6.32 12.57
N ALA A 544 8.24 6.53 11.98
CA ALA A 544 8.54 6.01 10.65
C ALA A 544 9.16 4.60 10.70
N PRO A 545 8.70 3.67 9.85
CA PRO A 545 9.29 2.34 9.80
C PRO A 545 10.74 2.39 9.31
N VAL A 546 11.63 1.68 10.02
CA VAL A 546 13.03 1.55 9.64
C VAL A 546 13.16 0.50 8.55
N VAL A 547 13.62 0.87 7.36
CA VAL A 547 13.88 -0.10 6.28
C VAL A 547 15.20 -0.82 6.54
N LYS A 548 15.17 -2.13 6.48
CA LYS A 548 16.31 -3.03 6.63
C LYS A 548 16.49 -3.87 5.37
N VAL A 549 17.75 -4.18 5.09
CA VAL A 549 18.13 -5.06 3.98
C VAL A 549 19.06 -6.13 4.54
N ILE A 550 18.73 -7.40 4.32
CA ILE A 550 19.55 -8.54 4.71
C ILE A 550 19.80 -9.48 3.53
N THR A 551 20.93 -10.21 3.55
CA THR A 551 21.23 -11.22 2.53
C THR A 551 20.97 -12.60 3.11
N VAL A 552 20.10 -13.37 2.47
CA VAL A 552 19.71 -14.73 2.87
C VAL A 552 19.84 -15.66 1.67
N ASN A 553 20.58 -16.74 1.79
CA ASN A 553 20.86 -17.70 0.71
C ASN A 553 21.37 -17.03 -0.59
N GLY A 554 22.18 -15.96 -0.46
CA GLY A 554 22.72 -15.20 -1.60
C GLY A 554 21.73 -14.23 -2.26
N LYS A 555 20.49 -14.12 -1.76
CA LYS A 555 19.48 -13.16 -2.22
C LYS A 555 19.38 -11.99 -1.25
N THR A 556 19.25 -10.79 -1.79
CA THR A 556 18.99 -9.58 -0.99
C THR A 556 17.48 -9.45 -0.75
N ARG A 557 17.08 -9.43 0.52
CA ARG A 557 15.68 -9.29 0.96
C ARG A 557 15.56 -8.04 1.85
N SER A 558 14.38 -7.42 1.85
CA SER A 558 14.12 -6.22 2.63
C SER A 558 12.89 -6.38 3.53
N TYR A 559 12.84 -5.59 4.60
CA TYR A 559 11.68 -5.49 5.48
C TYR A 559 11.64 -4.11 6.14
N TRP A 560 10.46 -3.69 6.55
CA TRP A 560 10.25 -2.46 7.29
C TRP A 560 10.02 -2.76 8.75
N LEU A 561 10.55 -1.90 9.64
CA LEU A 561 10.32 -1.96 11.07
C LEU A 561 9.59 -0.72 11.54
N HIS A 562 8.51 -0.92 12.29
CA HIS A 562 7.99 0.09 13.20
C HIS A 562 8.48 -0.21 14.61
N VAL A 563 9.23 0.73 15.17
CA VAL A 563 9.80 0.64 16.52
C VAL A 563 9.22 1.79 17.33
N PRO A 564 8.34 1.53 18.30
CA PRO A 564 7.77 2.57 19.14
C PRO A 564 8.83 3.42 19.84
N LYS A 565 8.53 4.70 20.05
CA LYS A 565 9.37 5.57 20.87
C LYS A 565 9.52 5.00 22.28
N ASP A 566 10.73 5.09 22.82
CA ASP A 566 11.07 4.62 24.18
C ASP A 566 10.80 3.12 24.37
N ILE A 567 11.03 2.30 23.33
CA ILE A 567 10.92 0.85 23.40
C ILE A 567 12.00 0.29 24.35
N GLU A 568 11.60 -0.58 25.25
CA GLU A 568 12.53 -1.22 26.21
C GLU A 568 12.98 -2.60 25.71
N ALA A 569 14.12 -3.04 26.18
CA ALA A 569 14.60 -4.41 25.95
C ALA A 569 13.58 -5.43 26.52
N GLY A 570 13.35 -6.51 25.78
CA GLY A 570 12.32 -7.49 26.12
C GLY A 570 10.94 -7.15 25.52
N ALA A 571 10.83 -6.22 24.60
CA ALA A 571 9.59 -5.94 23.88
C ALA A 571 9.16 -7.13 22.99
N PRO A 572 7.86 -7.36 22.80
CA PRO A 572 7.36 -8.33 21.82
C PRO A 572 7.66 -7.93 20.37
N LEU A 573 7.61 -8.90 19.44
CA LEU A 573 7.73 -8.68 18.00
C LEU A 573 6.52 -9.28 17.25
N VAL A 574 5.90 -8.48 16.38
CA VAL A 574 4.87 -8.94 15.42
C VAL A 574 5.45 -8.91 14.02
N VAL A 575 5.37 -10.02 13.30
CA VAL A 575 5.69 -10.12 11.87
C VAL A 575 4.38 -10.05 11.08
N ALA A 576 4.17 -8.98 10.32
CA ALA A 576 2.94 -8.73 9.56
C ALA A 576 3.21 -8.78 8.05
N MET A 577 2.57 -9.74 7.34
CA MET A 577 2.84 -10.05 5.94
C MET A 577 1.73 -9.57 5.02
N HIS A 578 2.09 -8.81 3.98
CA HIS A 578 1.17 -8.28 2.97
C HIS A 578 0.58 -9.38 2.07
N GLY A 579 -0.56 -9.08 1.41
CA GLY A 579 -1.17 -9.94 0.40
C GLY A 579 -0.41 -9.96 -0.94
N ALA A 580 -0.84 -10.82 -1.86
CA ALA A 580 -0.28 -10.87 -3.22
C ALA A 580 -0.48 -9.53 -3.96
N GLY A 581 0.58 -9.03 -4.59
CA GLY A 581 0.63 -7.72 -5.24
C GLY A 581 0.88 -6.54 -4.30
N GLY A 582 0.93 -6.79 -2.99
CA GLY A 582 1.27 -5.78 -1.98
C GLY A 582 2.77 -5.58 -1.80
N SER A 583 3.11 -4.78 -0.79
CA SER A 583 4.50 -4.50 -0.40
C SER A 583 4.62 -4.29 1.10
N SER A 584 5.83 -4.36 1.62
CA SER A 584 6.15 -3.98 3.00
C SER A 584 5.71 -2.54 3.33
N ASN A 585 5.69 -1.68 2.31
CA ASN A 585 5.26 -0.29 2.39
C ASN A 585 3.75 -0.13 2.71
N ASP A 586 2.95 -1.12 2.38
CA ASP A 586 1.51 -1.11 2.67
C ASP A 586 1.21 -1.26 4.16
N GLN A 587 2.19 -1.79 4.93
CA GLN A 587 2.06 -2.04 6.36
C GLN A 587 0.77 -2.82 6.69
N SER A 588 0.51 -3.88 5.93
CA SER A 588 -0.71 -4.68 6.02
C SER A 588 -0.40 -6.08 6.57
N PRO A 589 -1.15 -6.56 7.58
CA PRO A 589 -2.08 -5.83 8.44
C PRO A 589 -1.44 -4.74 9.30
N ARG A 590 -2.19 -3.65 9.58
CA ARG A 590 -1.64 -2.43 10.22
C ARG A 590 -1.61 -2.51 11.73
N PHE A 591 -0.41 -2.32 12.32
CA PHE A 591 -0.21 -2.41 13.76
C PHE A 591 0.42 -1.17 14.40
N ASN A 592 0.89 -0.18 13.64
CA ASN A 592 1.74 0.89 14.16
C ASN A 592 1.14 1.61 15.38
N GLU A 593 -0.11 2.08 15.28
CA GLU A 593 -0.78 2.78 16.40
C GLU A 593 -0.94 1.87 17.64
N ILE A 594 -1.23 0.57 17.41
CA ILE A 594 -1.37 -0.40 18.49
C ILE A 594 0.00 -0.68 19.11
N ALA A 595 1.04 -0.77 18.29
CA ALA A 595 2.41 -0.99 18.72
C ALA A 595 2.92 0.17 19.57
N ASP A 596 2.61 1.41 19.21
CA ASP A 596 2.95 2.60 19.99
C ASP A 596 2.26 2.63 21.35
N ALA A 597 1.00 2.21 21.42
CA ALA A 597 0.22 2.14 22.64
C ALA A 597 0.67 0.98 23.56
N GLU A 598 0.88 -0.20 23.00
CA GLU A 598 1.12 -1.45 23.72
C GLU A 598 2.62 -1.83 23.81
N LYS A 599 3.51 -1.02 23.23
CA LYS A 599 4.98 -1.15 23.28
C LYS A 599 5.51 -2.48 22.76
N PHE A 600 5.24 -2.78 21.49
CA PHE A 600 5.84 -3.91 20.75
C PHE A 600 6.39 -3.46 19.38
N ILE A 601 7.32 -4.21 18.84
CA ILE A 601 7.94 -3.93 17.53
C ILE A 601 7.14 -4.63 16.44
N VAL A 602 6.99 -3.99 15.27
CA VAL A 602 6.37 -4.61 14.10
C VAL A 602 7.37 -4.71 12.95
N ALA A 603 7.52 -5.90 12.38
CA ALA A 603 8.28 -6.13 11.18
C ALA A 603 7.33 -6.42 10.00
N TYR A 604 7.48 -5.66 8.91
CA TYR A 604 6.74 -5.81 7.65
C TYR A 604 7.71 -6.33 6.57
N PRO A 605 7.84 -7.63 6.40
CA PRO A 605 8.75 -8.19 5.38
C PRO A 605 8.22 -7.95 3.97
N GLN A 606 9.14 -7.86 2.99
CA GLN A 606 8.84 -7.74 1.57
C GLN A 606 8.83 -9.11 0.89
N GLY A 607 7.69 -9.48 0.32
CA GLY A 607 7.55 -10.67 -0.53
C GLY A 607 8.23 -10.50 -1.88
N GLU A 608 8.72 -11.59 -2.48
CA GLU A 608 9.35 -11.59 -3.80
C GLU A 608 8.34 -11.69 -4.94
N PRO A 609 8.70 -11.31 -6.18
CA PRO A 609 7.88 -11.54 -7.36
C PRO A 609 7.71 -13.05 -7.61
N ILE A 610 6.49 -13.54 -7.49
CA ILE A 610 6.11 -14.93 -7.81
C ILE A 610 4.93 -14.96 -8.78
N TYR A 611 4.82 -16.03 -9.56
CA TYR A 611 3.74 -16.19 -10.52
C TYR A 611 2.45 -16.64 -9.82
N PHE A 612 1.40 -15.84 -9.96
CA PHE A 612 0.07 -16.18 -9.47
C PHE A 612 -0.88 -16.47 -10.64
N PRO A 613 -1.37 -17.71 -10.78
CA PRO A 613 -2.31 -18.07 -11.85
C PRO A 613 -3.59 -17.22 -11.90
N VAL A 614 -4.08 -16.80 -10.73
CA VAL A 614 -5.28 -15.97 -10.59
C VAL A 614 -5.09 -14.57 -11.21
N PHE A 615 -3.89 -14.01 -11.18
CA PHE A 615 -3.57 -12.72 -11.81
C PHE A 615 -3.06 -12.87 -13.24
N GLY A 616 -2.77 -14.11 -13.68
CA GLY A 616 -2.17 -14.38 -14.99
C GLY A 616 -0.76 -13.79 -15.16
N GLY A 617 -0.08 -13.47 -14.06
CA GLY A 617 1.21 -12.77 -14.06
C GLY A 617 2.01 -12.93 -12.76
N THR A 618 3.18 -12.30 -12.75
CA THR A 618 4.10 -12.27 -11.61
C THR A 618 3.81 -11.02 -10.78
N VAL A 619 3.57 -11.20 -9.48
CA VAL A 619 3.35 -10.14 -8.50
C VAL A 619 4.12 -10.44 -7.23
N ASN A 620 4.39 -9.42 -6.40
CA ASN A 620 5.01 -9.64 -5.08
C ASN A 620 4.13 -10.56 -4.22
N GLY A 621 4.75 -11.52 -3.56
CA GLY A 621 4.02 -12.46 -2.73
C GLY A 621 4.92 -13.45 -2.00
N TRP A 622 4.32 -14.50 -1.46
CA TRP A 622 4.96 -15.48 -0.59
C TRP A 622 4.78 -16.88 -1.17
N ASP A 623 5.86 -17.68 -1.17
CA ASP A 623 5.76 -19.11 -1.38
C ASP A 623 5.18 -19.79 -0.13
N ALA A 624 3.86 -19.76 -0.05
CA ALA A 624 3.12 -20.30 1.08
C ALA A 624 2.87 -21.82 0.99
N THR A 625 3.59 -22.55 0.12
CA THR A 625 3.44 -24.00 -0.02
C THR A 625 3.96 -24.78 1.19
N GLY A 626 4.66 -24.10 2.09
CA GLY A 626 5.28 -24.69 3.27
C GLY A 626 6.66 -25.28 2.94
N GLY A 627 7.25 -25.94 3.91
CA GLY A 627 8.60 -26.43 3.76
C GLY A 627 9.65 -25.40 4.18
N TYR A 628 10.91 -25.73 3.92
CA TYR A 628 12.05 -24.83 4.16
C TYR A 628 12.43 -24.13 2.85
N ASN A 629 11.53 -23.23 2.40
CA ASN A 629 11.75 -22.41 1.24
C ASN A 629 12.50 -21.12 1.58
N ASP A 630 12.81 -20.29 0.55
CA ASP A 630 13.55 -19.04 0.72
C ASP A 630 12.80 -18.01 1.58
N ASP A 631 11.46 -17.97 1.55
CA ASP A 631 10.67 -17.07 2.39
C ASP A 631 10.74 -17.46 3.87
N VAL A 632 10.68 -18.74 4.18
CA VAL A 632 10.88 -19.23 5.56
C VAL A 632 12.29 -18.89 6.06
N ALA A 633 13.31 -19.08 5.22
CA ALA A 633 14.69 -18.71 5.57
C ALA A 633 14.82 -17.19 5.80
N PHE A 634 14.19 -16.39 4.97
CA PHE A 634 14.17 -14.94 5.11
C PHE A 634 13.48 -14.49 6.41
N ILE A 635 12.30 -15.00 6.71
CA ILE A 635 11.55 -14.63 7.93
C ILE A 635 12.36 -15.02 9.18
N LYS A 636 13.01 -16.19 9.19
CA LYS A 636 13.89 -16.59 10.30
C LYS A 636 15.08 -15.63 10.49
N ALA A 637 15.75 -15.27 9.40
CA ALA A 637 16.90 -14.36 9.44
C ALA A 637 16.48 -12.95 9.88
N MET A 638 15.35 -12.45 9.39
CA MET A 638 14.77 -11.16 9.78
C MET A 638 14.42 -11.13 11.28
N VAL A 639 13.75 -12.17 11.78
CA VAL A 639 13.41 -12.27 13.23
C VAL A 639 14.68 -12.25 14.07
N GLU A 640 15.73 -12.96 13.65
CA GLU A 640 17.00 -12.99 14.35
C GLU A 640 17.69 -11.61 14.35
N ASP A 641 17.72 -10.92 13.19
CA ASP A 641 18.30 -9.58 13.07
C ASP A 641 17.60 -8.58 14.00
N VAL A 642 16.25 -8.56 13.99
CA VAL A 642 15.46 -7.69 14.85
C VAL A 642 15.67 -8.03 16.33
N ALA A 643 15.65 -9.32 16.67
CA ALA A 643 15.77 -9.78 18.05
C ALA A 643 17.15 -9.45 18.65
N GLN A 644 18.21 -9.51 17.85
CA GLN A 644 19.55 -9.09 18.28
C GLN A 644 19.66 -7.58 18.45
N GLN A 645 19.15 -6.82 17.52
CA GLN A 645 19.28 -5.37 17.52
C GLN A 645 18.48 -4.69 18.64
N TYR A 646 17.24 -5.15 18.89
CA TYR A 646 16.31 -4.52 19.82
C TYR A 646 16.09 -5.33 21.11
N HIS A 647 16.86 -6.41 21.32
CA HIS A 647 16.73 -7.30 22.48
C HIS A 647 15.29 -7.76 22.69
N VAL A 648 14.62 -8.23 21.62
CA VAL A 648 13.24 -8.73 21.64
C VAL A 648 13.11 -9.91 22.61
N ASP A 649 11.98 -9.99 23.33
CA ASP A 649 11.62 -11.18 24.09
C ASP A 649 11.30 -12.33 23.12
N ARG A 650 12.22 -13.28 23.02
CA ARG A 650 12.10 -14.43 22.11
C ARG A 650 10.93 -15.36 22.42
N ASN A 651 10.34 -15.24 23.60
CA ASN A 651 9.12 -15.97 23.94
C ASN A 651 7.84 -15.27 23.45
N ARG A 652 7.92 -13.99 23.02
CA ARG A 652 6.79 -13.18 22.58
C ARG A 652 6.98 -12.69 21.14
N ILE A 653 7.14 -13.63 20.21
CA ILE A 653 7.22 -13.36 18.77
C ILE A 653 5.99 -13.95 18.10
N TYR A 654 5.31 -13.16 17.27
CA TYR A 654 4.04 -13.50 16.63
C TYR A 654 4.09 -13.29 15.14
N ALA A 655 3.28 -14.04 14.37
CA ALA A 655 3.17 -13.85 12.92
C ALA A 655 1.71 -13.68 12.49
N CYS A 656 1.47 -12.78 11.54
CA CYS A 656 0.17 -12.64 10.89
C CYS A 656 0.32 -12.19 9.44
N GLY A 657 -0.77 -12.25 8.70
CA GLY A 657 -0.79 -11.77 7.34
C GLY A 657 -2.19 -11.71 6.73
N PHE A 658 -2.27 -10.99 5.62
CA PHE A 658 -3.46 -10.86 4.81
C PHE A 658 -3.35 -11.67 3.53
N SER A 659 -4.45 -12.35 3.10
CA SER A 659 -4.52 -13.06 1.82
C SER A 659 -3.35 -14.04 1.65
N ASN A 660 -2.48 -13.86 0.66
CA ASN A 660 -1.27 -14.68 0.47
C ASN A 660 -0.30 -14.60 1.66
N GLY A 661 -0.18 -13.44 2.34
CA GLY A 661 0.55 -13.33 3.62
C GLY A 661 -0.11 -14.16 4.73
N GLY A 662 -1.45 -14.20 4.75
CA GLY A 662 -2.22 -15.08 5.62
C GLY A 662 -2.00 -16.58 5.32
N MET A 663 -1.87 -16.94 4.03
CA MET A 663 -1.49 -18.29 3.61
C MET A 663 -0.08 -18.65 4.11
N ASN A 664 0.87 -17.71 3.99
CA ASN A 664 2.22 -17.92 4.51
C ASN A 664 2.25 -18.03 6.04
N THR A 665 1.34 -17.35 6.74
CA THR A 665 1.21 -17.49 8.20
C THR A 665 0.86 -18.93 8.61
N TYR A 666 0.00 -19.62 7.87
CA TYR A 666 -0.27 -21.04 8.08
C TYR A 666 0.98 -21.90 7.84
N ALA A 667 1.75 -21.60 6.80
CA ALA A 667 3.01 -22.30 6.54
C ALA A 667 4.04 -22.07 7.66
N LEU A 668 4.16 -20.84 8.18
CA LEU A 668 5.05 -20.50 9.29
C LEU A 668 4.62 -21.16 10.61
N ALA A 669 3.33 -21.24 10.91
CA ALA A 669 2.82 -21.96 12.08
C ALA A 669 3.26 -23.43 12.08
N ASN A 670 3.37 -24.05 10.91
CA ASN A 670 3.88 -25.42 10.78
C ASN A 670 5.42 -25.49 10.80
N THR A 671 6.12 -24.59 10.10
CA THR A 671 7.59 -24.68 9.91
C THR A 671 8.41 -24.00 10.99
N CYS A 672 7.85 -22.96 11.63
CA CYS A 672 8.51 -22.09 12.59
C CYS A 672 7.80 -22.06 13.95
N SER A 673 7.15 -23.16 14.33
CA SER A 673 6.42 -23.28 15.61
C SER A 673 7.32 -23.13 16.84
N ASP A 674 8.62 -23.24 16.65
CA ASP A 674 9.68 -23.00 17.63
C ASP A 674 10.07 -21.51 17.75
N ILE A 675 9.52 -20.65 16.93
CA ILE A 675 9.79 -19.20 16.89
C ILE A 675 8.54 -18.41 17.29
N PHE A 676 7.37 -18.77 16.73
CA PHE A 676 6.15 -17.99 16.91
C PHE A 676 5.31 -18.50 18.08
N ALA A 677 5.04 -17.61 19.04
CA ALA A 677 4.22 -17.92 20.21
C ALA A 677 2.75 -18.10 19.85
N ALA A 678 2.25 -17.31 18.89
CA ALA A 678 0.90 -17.40 18.28
C ALA A 678 0.91 -16.87 16.86
N CYS A 679 -0.09 -17.26 16.06
CA CYS A 679 -0.26 -16.84 14.67
C CYS A 679 -1.68 -16.37 14.37
N ALA A 680 -1.86 -15.48 13.35
CA ALA A 680 -3.17 -15.06 12.88
C ALA A 680 -3.22 -14.85 11.37
N SER A 681 -4.35 -15.15 10.74
CA SER A 681 -4.57 -14.96 9.31
C SER A 681 -5.85 -14.15 9.06
N ILE A 682 -5.79 -13.19 8.14
CA ILE A 682 -6.96 -12.51 7.60
C ILE A 682 -7.13 -12.92 6.15
N SER A 683 -8.32 -13.44 5.78
CA SER A 683 -8.68 -13.79 4.40
C SER A 683 -7.64 -14.66 3.66
N GLY A 684 -6.86 -15.46 4.41
CA GLY A 684 -5.93 -16.44 3.87
C GLY A 684 -6.45 -17.88 4.05
N PHE A 685 -5.75 -18.87 3.53
CA PHE A 685 -5.98 -20.28 3.78
C PHE A 685 -4.69 -21.09 3.60
N PRO A 686 -4.54 -22.27 4.20
CA PRO A 686 -3.35 -23.09 3.98
C PRO A 686 -3.35 -23.65 2.54
N LEU A 687 -2.30 -23.35 1.75
CA LEU A 687 -2.17 -23.85 0.37
C LEU A 687 -2.00 -25.37 0.32
N ASN A 688 -1.37 -25.95 1.33
CA ASN A 688 -1.29 -27.38 1.55
C ASN A 688 -2.15 -27.75 2.73
N GLU A 689 -3.33 -28.23 2.47
CA GLU A 689 -4.40 -28.45 3.45
C GLU A 689 -4.05 -29.39 4.58
N PHE A 690 -3.16 -30.37 4.37
CA PHE A 690 -3.00 -31.52 5.26
C PHE A 690 -1.61 -31.64 5.88
N HIS A 691 -0.99 -30.48 6.22
CA HIS A 691 0.32 -30.48 6.85
C HIS A 691 0.25 -30.85 8.32
N LEU A 692 0.43 -32.11 8.64
CA LEU A 692 0.78 -32.55 9.99
C LEU A 692 2.30 -32.65 10.11
N ARG A 693 2.96 -31.49 10.25
CA ARG A 693 4.37 -31.49 10.59
C ARG A 693 4.56 -31.67 12.06
N HIS A 694 5.13 -32.80 12.39
CA HIS A 694 5.42 -33.07 13.76
C HIS A 694 6.80 -33.73 13.92
N THR A 695 7.69 -33.02 14.53
CA THR A 695 9.03 -33.46 14.91
C THR A 695 9.28 -33.15 16.40
N GLY A 696 8.27 -33.33 17.25
CA GLY A 696 8.32 -32.91 18.65
C GLY A 696 8.20 -31.37 18.82
N LYS A 697 7.75 -30.66 17.82
CA LYS A 697 7.56 -29.19 17.85
C LYS A 697 6.25 -28.81 18.54
N ARG A 698 6.23 -27.59 19.08
CA ARG A 698 5.08 -27.01 19.75
C ARG A 698 3.92 -26.79 18.76
N PRO A 699 2.66 -27.14 19.08
CA PRO A 699 1.50 -26.63 18.37
C PRO A 699 1.40 -25.12 18.58
N VAL A 700 0.84 -24.35 17.61
CA VAL A 700 0.78 -22.89 17.64
C VAL A 700 -0.66 -22.44 17.77
N PRO A 701 -1.04 -21.67 18.83
CA PRO A 701 -2.36 -21.05 18.90
C PRO A 701 -2.65 -20.23 17.67
N PHE A 702 -3.84 -20.34 17.12
CA PHE A 702 -4.15 -19.71 15.84
C PHE A 702 -5.48 -18.97 15.86
N LEU A 703 -5.49 -17.74 15.30
CA LEU A 703 -6.69 -16.94 15.07
C LEU A 703 -6.90 -16.74 13.57
N HIS A 704 -8.14 -16.89 13.09
CA HIS A 704 -8.51 -16.62 11.71
C HIS A 704 -9.67 -15.63 11.63
N ILE A 705 -9.55 -14.63 10.78
CA ILE A 705 -10.61 -13.67 10.46
C ILE A 705 -10.95 -13.80 8.98
N HIS A 706 -12.23 -14.03 8.63
CA HIS A 706 -12.67 -14.18 7.26
C HIS A 706 -13.98 -13.45 6.99
N GLY A 707 -14.07 -12.81 5.83
CA GLY A 707 -15.29 -12.16 5.38
C GLY A 707 -16.29 -13.15 4.79
N LYS A 708 -17.56 -13.11 5.22
CA LYS A 708 -18.61 -13.99 4.66
C LYS A 708 -18.91 -13.69 3.18
N GLN A 709 -18.51 -12.53 2.67
CA GLN A 709 -18.65 -12.12 1.28
C GLN A 709 -17.34 -12.18 0.49
N ASP A 710 -16.31 -12.84 1.02
CA ASP A 710 -15.06 -13.04 0.32
C ASP A 710 -15.26 -14.05 -0.84
N ASN A 711 -15.27 -13.51 -2.06
CA ASN A 711 -15.41 -14.29 -3.31
C ASN A 711 -14.05 -14.56 -3.97
N PHE A 712 -12.97 -13.92 -3.48
CA PHE A 712 -11.62 -14.10 -4.01
C PHE A 712 -10.92 -15.29 -3.34
N VAL A 713 -10.78 -15.25 -2.01
CA VAL A 713 -10.49 -16.42 -1.18
C VAL A 713 -11.82 -16.92 -0.64
N LYS A 714 -12.42 -17.86 -1.35
CA LYS A 714 -13.83 -18.21 -1.19
C LYS A 714 -14.16 -18.64 0.25
N TYR A 715 -15.08 -17.91 0.89
CA TYR A 715 -15.61 -18.24 2.20
C TYR A 715 -16.10 -19.70 2.32
N SER A 716 -16.63 -20.28 1.23
CA SER A 716 -17.10 -21.68 1.20
C SER A 716 -16.00 -22.72 1.46
N LEU A 717 -14.71 -22.35 1.43
CA LEU A 717 -13.59 -23.24 1.78
C LEU A 717 -13.37 -23.33 3.29
N MET A 718 -13.91 -22.37 4.06
CA MET A 718 -13.59 -22.24 5.48
C MET A 718 -14.01 -23.42 6.34
N PRO A 719 -15.15 -24.09 6.17
CA PRO A 719 -15.50 -25.26 6.97
C PRO A 719 -14.41 -26.34 6.99
N THR A 720 -13.89 -26.71 5.82
CA THR A 720 -12.79 -27.69 5.71
C THR A 720 -11.52 -27.24 6.41
N ILE A 721 -11.17 -25.94 6.26
CA ILE A 721 -9.96 -25.36 6.86
C ILE A 721 -10.08 -25.34 8.38
N VAL A 722 -11.22 -24.93 8.92
CA VAL A 722 -11.50 -24.91 10.35
C VAL A 722 -11.35 -26.31 10.94
N ASP A 723 -11.98 -27.32 10.33
CA ASP A 723 -11.89 -28.70 10.79
C ASP A 723 -10.46 -29.22 10.79
N GLU A 724 -9.72 -28.94 9.73
CA GLU A 724 -8.32 -29.35 9.62
C GLU A 724 -7.44 -28.67 10.70
N MET A 725 -7.63 -27.39 10.94
CA MET A 725 -6.87 -26.67 11.96
C MET A 725 -7.22 -27.11 13.39
N VAL A 726 -8.49 -27.33 13.66
CA VAL A 726 -8.94 -27.89 14.95
C VAL A 726 -8.31 -29.26 15.18
N ALA A 727 -8.33 -30.12 14.17
CA ALA A 727 -7.73 -31.44 14.24
C ALA A 727 -6.20 -31.39 14.49
N ARG A 728 -5.47 -30.53 13.78
CA ARG A 728 -4.01 -30.34 13.90
C ARG A 728 -3.60 -29.84 15.27
N LEU A 729 -4.34 -28.87 15.81
CA LEU A 729 -4.09 -28.33 17.13
C LEU A 729 -4.47 -29.31 18.25
N GLY A 730 -5.24 -30.35 17.95
CA GLY A 730 -5.84 -31.22 18.96
C GLY A 730 -6.80 -30.46 19.88
N ALA A 731 -7.41 -29.37 19.36
CA ALA A 731 -8.37 -28.56 20.08
C ALA A 731 -9.73 -29.28 20.19
N ASN A 732 -10.58 -28.80 21.12
CA ASN A 732 -11.95 -29.33 21.26
C ASN A 732 -12.70 -29.11 19.94
N PRO A 733 -13.22 -30.18 19.31
CA PRO A 733 -13.94 -30.04 18.03
C PRO A 733 -15.28 -29.30 18.14
N VAL A 734 -15.83 -29.16 19.35
CA VAL A 734 -17.08 -28.43 19.61
C VAL A 734 -16.76 -26.99 20.04
N PRO A 735 -17.07 -25.96 19.24
CA PRO A 735 -16.71 -24.61 19.58
C PRO A 735 -17.66 -23.95 20.57
N VAL A 736 -17.16 -23.02 21.36
CA VAL A 736 -17.97 -22.02 22.05
C VAL A 736 -18.27 -20.91 21.03
N LYS A 737 -19.56 -20.69 20.72
CA LYS A 737 -20.01 -19.72 19.70
C LYS A 737 -20.54 -18.44 20.33
N THR A 738 -20.21 -17.31 19.71
CA THR A 738 -20.77 -15.98 20.01
C THR A 738 -21.16 -15.33 18.70
N SER A 739 -22.38 -14.80 18.58
CA SER A 739 -22.84 -14.12 17.38
C SER A 739 -23.31 -12.71 17.73
N VAL A 740 -22.87 -11.72 16.96
CA VAL A 740 -23.33 -10.33 17.03
C VAL A 740 -23.91 -9.96 15.66
N SER A 741 -25.24 -9.92 15.60
CA SER A 741 -25.98 -9.70 14.35
C SER A 741 -25.50 -8.47 13.59
N GLY A 742 -25.23 -8.62 12.29
CA GLY A 742 -24.72 -7.57 11.41
C GLY A 742 -23.25 -7.19 11.65
N LYS A 743 -22.52 -7.95 12.47
CA LYS A 743 -21.10 -7.75 12.73
C LYS A 743 -20.28 -9.01 12.50
N TYR A 744 -20.44 -10.03 13.34
CA TYR A 744 -19.63 -11.24 13.25
C TYR A 744 -20.27 -12.45 13.94
N ASP A 745 -19.83 -13.64 13.49
CA ASP A 745 -19.90 -14.88 14.27
C ASP A 745 -18.48 -15.26 14.71
N LYS A 746 -18.31 -15.62 15.99
CA LYS A 746 -17.06 -16.07 16.58
C LYS A 746 -17.19 -17.49 17.08
N SER A 747 -16.28 -18.36 16.67
CA SER A 747 -16.16 -19.74 17.17
C SER A 747 -14.81 -19.90 17.85
N VAL A 748 -14.84 -20.31 19.13
CA VAL A 748 -13.63 -20.61 19.91
C VAL A 748 -13.58 -22.13 20.11
N TYR A 749 -12.63 -22.77 19.45
CA TYR A 749 -12.28 -24.19 19.65
C TYR A 749 -11.22 -24.23 20.75
N GLU A 750 -11.66 -24.54 21.95
CA GLU A 750 -10.84 -24.44 23.15
C GLU A 750 -9.67 -25.45 23.15
N ALA A 751 -8.61 -25.08 23.85
CA ALA A 751 -7.49 -25.97 24.06
C ALA A 751 -7.92 -27.22 24.89
N MET A 752 -7.45 -28.38 24.49
CA MET A 752 -7.50 -29.62 25.31
C MET A 752 -6.10 -29.87 25.89
N ASP A 753 -5.98 -30.89 26.78
CA ASP A 753 -4.75 -31.19 27.50
C ASP A 753 -3.44 -31.03 26.69
N GLY A 754 -2.65 -30.04 27.02
CA GLY A 754 -1.37 -29.73 26.35
C GLY A 754 -1.46 -29.20 24.93
N SER A 755 -2.65 -28.85 24.46
CA SER A 755 -2.88 -28.22 23.13
C SER A 755 -3.15 -26.72 23.26
N PHE A 756 -3.47 -26.06 22.11
CA PHE A 756 -3.80 -24.66 22.04
C PHE A 756 -5.10 -24.44 21.25
N PRO A 757 -5.79 -23.29 21.43
CA PRO A 757 -7.06 -23.03 20.79
C PRO A 757 -6.91 -22.64 19.30
N TYR A 758 -8.00 -22.83 18.56
CA TYR A 758 -8.25 -22.21 17.28
C TYR A 758 -9.43 -21.25 17.43
N VAL A 759 -9.23 -19.97 17.06
CA VAL A 759 -10.28 -18.95 17.14
C VAL A 759 -10.64 -18.50 15.73
N TYR A 760 -11.92 -18.53 15.41
CA TYR A 760 -12.40 -18.20 14.08
C TYR A 760 -13.49 -17.12 14.12
N TYR A 761 -13.28 -16.05 13.35
CA TYR A 761 -14.25 -14.97 13.12
C TYR A 761 -14.76 -14.97 11.70
N GLU A 762 -16.07 -14.93 11.56
CA GLU A 762 -16.82 -14.83 10.30
C GLU A 762 -17.50 -13.46 10.27
N ILE A 763 -16.96 -12.53 9.43
CA ILE A 763 -17.37 -11.13 9.45
C ILE A 763 -18.49 -10.85 8.47
N ASP A 764 -19.63 -10.34 8.98
CA ASP A 764 -20.75 -9.93 8.15
C ASP A 764 -20.38 -8.73 7.26
N GLY A 765 -20.75 -8.80 5.97
CA GLY A 765 -20.52 -7.73 4.99
C GLY A 765 -19.08 -7.54 4.53
N MET A 766 -18.13 -8.27 5.09
CA MET A 766 -16.71 -8.19 4.70
C MET A 766 -16.44 -9.06 3.47
N GLY A 767 -15.85 -8.47 2.43
CA GLY A 767 -15.27 -9.15 1.28
C GLY A 767 -13.82 -9.54 1.52
N HIS A 768 -13.01 -9.55 0.43
CA HIS A 768 -11.56 -9.80 0.51
C HIS A 768 -10.82 -8.54 0.98
N ASN A 769 -10.59 -8.40 2.29
CA ASN A 769 -10.06 -7.19 2.92
C ASN A 769 -9.09 -7.56 4.07
N ASP A 770 -8.11 -6.66 4.35
CA ASP A 770 -7.13 -6.79 5.44
C ASP A 770 -7.53 -6.06 6.72
N PHE A 771 -8.63 -5.34 6.72
CA PHE A 771 -9.10 -4.54 7.84
C PHE A 771 -10.61 -4.63 8.03
N THR A 772 -11.05 -4.77 9.27
CA THR A 772 -12.46 -4.67 9.64
C THR A 772 -12.62 -4.03 11.02
N VAL A 773 -13.67 -3.25 11.18
CA VAL A 773 -14.10 -2.68 12.47
C VAL A 773 -15.19 -3.51 13.14
N ASN A 774 -15.61 -4.60 12.51
CA ASN A 774 -16.74 -5.42 12.95
C ASN A 774 -16.35 -6.53 13.95
N THR A 775 -15.16 -6.50 14.52
CA THR A 775 -14.76 -7.38 15.62
C THR A 775 -15.20 -6.80 16.98
N GLU A 776 -15.11 -7.58 18.05
CA GLU A 776 -15.42 -7.12 19.41
C GLU A 776 -14.52 -5.97 19.89
N ASP A 777 -13.28 -5.93 19.42
CA ASP A 777 -12.33 -4.86 19.72
C ASP A 777 -12.49 -3.63 18.79
N GLY A 778 -13.38 -3.69 17.80
CA GLY A 778 -13.61 -2.63 16.82
C GLY A 778 -12.46 -2.44 15.81
N ASN A 779 -11.50 -3.36 15.75
CA ASN A 779 -10.32 -3.30 14.89
C ASN A 779 -9.68 -4.70 14.78
N SER A 780 -9.55 -5.23 13.57
CA SER A 780 -8.99 -6.57 13.35
C SER A 780 -7.56 -6.74 13.86
N SER A 781 -6.70 -5.72 13.70
CA SER A 781 -5.32 -5.77 14.20
C SER A 781 -5.27 -5.76 15.73
N LEU A 782 -6.15 -4.99 16.39
CA LEU A 782 -6.28 -5.00 17.85
C LEU A 782 -6.80 -6.36 18.34
N THR A 783 -7.74 -6.98 17.63
CA THR A 783 -8.22 -8.34 17.92
C THR A 783 -7.08 -9.35 17.84
N MET A 784 -6.26 -9.29 16.79
CA MET A 784 -5.08 -10.15 16.66
C MET A 784 -4.08 -9.90 17.80
N TRP A 785 -3.79 -8.64 18.15
CA TRP A 785 -2.89 -8.32 19.27
C TRP A 785 -3.45 -8.81 20.61
N ASN A 786 -4.73 -8.61 20.89
CA ASN A 786 -5.39 -9.11 22.11
C ASN A 786 -5.37 -10.64 22.19
N PHE A 787 -5.35 -11.33 21.05
CA PHE A 787 -5.10 -12.76 20.99
C PHE A 787 -3.63 -13.09 21.26
N PHE A 788 -2.68 -12.46 20.58
CA PHE A 788 -1.25 -12.73 20.67
C PHE A 788 -0.70 -12.61 22.08
N LYS A 789 -1.00 -11.52 22.77
CA LYS A 789 -0.45 -11.22 24.11
C LYS A 789 -0.83 -12.22 25.20
N GLN A 790 -1.71 -13.18 24.91
CA GLN A 790 -2.08 -14.27 25.82
C GLN A 790 -1.08 -15.44 25.79
N TYR A 791 -0.17 -15.51 24.80
CA TYR A 791 0.67 -16.67 24.55
C TYR A 791 2.15 -16.33 24.56
N THR A 792 2.94 -17.27 25.13
CA THR A 792 4.39 -17.25 25.14
C THR A 792 4.94 -18.62 24.73
N LEU A 793 6.18 -18.69 24.27
CA LEU A 793 6.80 -19.96 23.83
C LEU A 793 7.15 -20.90 24.99
N ASP A 794 7.28 -20.38 26.19
CA ASP A 794 7.64 -21.15 27.39
C ASP A 794 6.45 -21.81 28.10
N VAL A 795 5.22 -21.60 27.60
CA VAL A 795 4.04 -22.31 28.10
C VAL A 795 4.18 -23.80 27.83
N PRO A 796 4.05 -24.66 28.87
CA PRO A 796 4.12 -26.11 28.71
C PRO A 796 3.09 -26.64 27.72
N TYR A 797 3.48 -27.59 26.89
CA TYR A 797 2.61 -28.24 25.91
C TYR A 797 2.93 -29.72 25.78
N ASP A 798 1.96 -30.48 25.31
CA ASP A 798 2.18 -31.87 24.94
C ASP A 798 2.92 -31.92 23.59
N ALA A 799 4.12 -32.47 23.58
CA ALA A 799 4.92 -32.61 22.37
C ALA A 799 4.40 -33.68 21.42
N THR A 800 3.41 -34.48 21.83
CA THR A 800 2.78 -35.46 20.94
C THR A 800 1.74 -34.81 20.06
N LEU A 801 1.76 -35.16 18.76
CA LEU A 801 0.74 -34.72 17.84
C LEU A 801 -0.61 -35.38 18.18
N ARG A 802 -1.66 -34.59 18.25
CA ARG A 802 -3.04 -35.08 18.41
C ARG A 802 -3.88 -34.54 17.25
N TRP A 803 -4.09 -35.35 16.24
CA TRP A 803 -5.00 -35.03 15.17
C TRP A 803 -6.36 -35.67 15.43
N ARG A 804 -7.39 -34.83 15.55
CA ARG A 804 -8.77 -35.24 15.88
C ARG A 804 -9.74 -34.64 14.85
N PRO A 805 -10.12 -35.38 13.81
CA PRO A 805 -11.05 -34.85 12.81
C PRO A 805 -12.46 -34.66 13.40
N ARG A 806 -13.11 -33.60 12.96
CA ARG A 806 -14.49 -33.25 13.33
C ARG A 806 -15.50 -34.06 12.51
N ILE A 807 -15.81 -35.29 12.91
CA ILE A 807 -16.71 -36.19 12.15
C ILE A 807 -17.93 -36.64 12.92
N GLU A 808 -18.18 -36.09 14.12
CA GLU A 808 -19.23 -36.58 15.03
C GLU A 808 -20.36 -35.58 15.28
N GLU A 809 -20.39 -34.41 14.64
CA GLU A 809 -21.50 -33.44 14.77
C GLU A 809 -22.73 -33.88 13.98
N GLU A 810 -23.93 -33.66 14.56
CA GLU A 810 -25.19 -33.87 13.85
C GLU A 810 -25.30 -32.94 12.64
N GLY A 811 -25.57 -33.49 11.46
CA GLY A 811 -25.62 -32.73 10.20
C GLY A 811 -24.27 -32.50 9.52
N PHE A 812 -23.18 -33.03 10.06
CA PHE A 812 -21.86 -32.96 9.47
C PHE A 812 -21.80 -33.68 8.11
N ASP A 813 -21.37 -32.99 7.06
CA ASP A 813 -21.06 -33.62 5.76
C ASP A 813 -19.53 -33.83 5.67
N PRO A 814 -19.05 -35.07 5.80
CA PRO A 814 -17.63 -35.35 5.79
C PRO A 814 -16.94 -34.96 4.47
N THR A 815 -17.64 -34.93 3.34
CA THR A 815 -17.06 -34.58 2.05
C THR A 815 -16.77 -33.09 1.91
N SER A 816 -17.56 -32.24 2.55
CA SER A 816 -17.30 -30.79 2.60
C SER A 816 -16.19 -30.41 3.59
N HIS A 817 -15.71 -31.36 4.40
CA HIS A 817 -14.71 -31.17 5.46
C HIS A 817 -13.42 -31.99 5.24
N GLY A 818 -13.05 -32.23 3.99
CA GLY A 818 -11.77 -32.84 3.62
C GLY A 818 -11.75 -34.38 3.62
N TRP A 819 -12.82 -35.05 4.04
CA TRP A 819 -12.92 -36.48 3.93
C TRP A 819 -13.31 -36.89 2.51
N THR A 820 -12.50 -37.72 1.88
CA THR A 820 -12.84 -38.28 0.58
C THR A 820 -13.50 -39.65 0.74
N MET A 821 -14.76 -39.74 0.31
CA MET A 821 -15.50 -40.97 0.30
C MET A 821 -15.53 -41.54 -1.13
N ASN A 822 -14.68 -42.53 -1.38
CA ASN A 822 -14.62 -43.17 -2.68
C ASN A 822 -15.74 -44.19 -2.80
N ARG A 823 -16.88 -43.82 -3.37
CA ARG A 823 -18.05 -44.60 -3.73
C ARG A 823 -18.71 -45.44 -2.61
N VAL A 824 -18.37 -45.20 -1.34
CA VAL A 824 -18.85 -45.99 -0.24
C VAL A 824 -19.06 -45.12 0.98
N THR A 825 -20.24 -45.22 1.43
CA THR A 825 -20.77 -44.29 2.37
C THR A 825 -21.29 -44.88 3.63
N THR A 826 -20.84 -46.01 4.08
CA THR A 826 -21.33 -46.61 5.32
C THR A 826 -20.23 -47.09 6.27
N LEU A 827 -19.04 -46.54 6.13
CA LEU A 827 -18.07 -46.67 7.20
C LEU A 827 -18.22 -45.62 8.30
N LEU A 828 -18.93 -44.55 7.98
CA LEU A 828 -19.27 -43.53 8.94
C LEU A 828 -20.78 -43.47 9.07
N SER A 829 -21.29 -43.44 10.28
CA SER A 829 -22.73 -43.35 10.54
C SER A 829 -23.34 -41.98 10.28
N TYR A 830 -22.75 -41.24 9.35
CA TYR A 830 -23.23 -39.95 8.94
C TYR A 830 -24.09 -40.05 7.71
N GLY A 831 -25.36 -40.06 7.95
CA GLY A 831 -26.35 -40.06 6.90
C GLY A 831 -26.42 -41.35 6.10
N ASN A 832 -27.56 -41.63 5.57
CA ASN A 832 -27.95 -42.81 4.80
C ASN A 832 -27.28 -42.91 3.44
N GLN A 833 -25.96 -42.80 3.35
CA GLN A 833 -25.30 -42.90 2.05
C GLN A 833 -24.97 -44.33 1.72
N LYS A 834 -25.35 -44.75 0.53
CA LYS A 834 -25.18 -46.13 0.06
C LYS A 834 -23.77 -46.33 -0.49
N THR A 835 -23.16 -47.42 -0.08
CA THR A 835 -21.86 -47.88 -0.56
C THR A 835 -21.95 -48.49 -1.94
N ASP A 836 -20.96 -48.25 -2.77
CA ASP A 836 -20.63 -49.08 -3.91
C ASP A 836 -19.48 -50.07 -3.60
N ASP A 837 -18.94 -50.70 -4.63
CA ASP A 837 -18.01 -51.83 -4.47
C ASP A 837 -16.64 -51.52 -3.86
N ASN A 838 -16.23 -50.25 -3.69
CA ASN A 838 -14.90 -49.90 -3.17
C ASN A 838 -14.81 -49.61 -1.66
N GLN A 839 -15.92 -49.55 -0.95
CA GLN A 839 -16.09 -49.70 0.49
C GLN A 839 -15.09 -49.03 1.42
N ASN A 840 -14.55 -47.87 1.09
CA ASN A 840 -13.53 -47.19 1.90
C ASN A 840 -13.81 -45.71 2.12
N VAL A 841 -13.35 -45.25 3.25
CA VAL A 841 -13.28 -43.83 3.59
C VAL A 841 -11.81 -43.47 3.87
N TYR A 842 -11.38 -42.30 3.47
CA TYR A 842 -10.01 -41.92 3.68
C TYR A 842 -9.81 -40.43 3.91
N HIS A 843 -8.67 -40.11 4.57
CA HIS A 843 -8.16 -38.77 4.73
C HIS A 843 -6.69 -38.71 4.27
N SER A 844 -6.32 -37.64 3.59
CA SER A 844 -4.94 -37.36 3.20
C SER A 844 -4.30 -36.40 4.19
N LEU A 845 -3.06 -36.68 4.62
CA LEU A 845 -2.29 -35.85 5.53
C LEU A 845 -0.81 -35.87 5.19
N GLN A 846 -0.08 -34.91 5.70
CA GLN A 846 1.38 -34.90 5.65
C GLN A 846 1.96 -35.31 7.00
N LEU A 847 2.82 -36.33 6.99
CA LEU A 847 3.52 -36.82 8.17
C LEU A 847 5.03 -36.62 8.00
N THR A 848 5.69 -36.37 9.13
CA THR A 848 7.15 -36.32 9.23
C THR A 848 7.65 -37.60 9.83
N LYS A 849 8.96 -37.84 9.73
CA LYS A 849 9.62 -38.99 10.38
C LYS A 849 9.27 -39.09 11.83
N GLY A 850 8.84 -40.28 12.26
CA GLY A 850 8.48 -40.54 13.64
C GLY A 850 7.63 -41.79 13.82
N ASN A 851 7.37 -42.15 15.09
CA ASN A 851 6.45 -43.20 15.50
C ASN A 851 5.09 -42.59 15.79
N TYR A 852 4.06 -43.26 15.35
CA TYR A 852 2.68 -42.79 15.47
C TYR A 852 1.75 -43.85 16.05
N GLU A 853 0.71 -43.40 16.72
CA GLU A 853 -0.41 -44.24 17.14
C GLU A 853 -1.70 -43.66 16.52
N LEU A 854 -2.42 -44.48 15.74
CA LEU A 854 -3.78 -44.18 15.27
C LEU A 854 -4.78 -44.90 16.17
N SER A 855 -5.58 -44.14 16.91
CA SER A 855 -6.64 -44.65 17.76
C SER A 855 -8.01 -44.31 17.21
N PHE A 856 -8.97 -45.21 17.33
CA PHE A 856 -10.37 -44.96 16.96
C PHE A 856 -11.28 -45.96 17.69
N SER A 857 -12.57 -45.64 17.80
CA SER A 857 -13.62 -46.56 18.20
C SER A 857 -14.49 -46.93 17.01
N SER A 858 -15.10 -48.07 17.06
CA SER A 858 -16.01 -48.51 15.99
C SER A 858 -17.30 -49.04 16.57
N GLU A 859 -18.42 -48.83 15.87
CA GLU A 859 -19.75 -49.31 16.19
C GLU A 859 -20.36 -50.00 14.97
N GLY A 860 -21.13 -51.01 15.17
CA GLY A 860 -21.80 -51.72 14.09
C GLY A 860 -22.31 -53.10 14.53
N GLU A 861 -22.68 -53.94 13.54
CA GLU A 861 -22.96 -55.35 13.84
C GLU A 861 -21.72 -56.03 14.42
N ALA A 862 -21.91 -56.94 15.37
CA ALA A 862 -20.81 -57.63 16.01
C ALA A 862 -19.95 -58.42 15.01
N ASP A 863 -18.69 -58.56 15.35
CA ASP A 863 -17.68 -59.34 14.62
C ASP A 863 -17.45 -58.96 13.13
N LYS A 864 -17.72 -57.69 12.76
CA LYS A 864 -17.37 -57.20 11.42
C LYS A 864 -15.94 -56.63 11.42
N ALA A 865 -15.20 -57.00 10.38
CA ALA A 865 -13.81 -56.59 10.27
C ALA A 865 -13.64 -55.26 9.52
N ILE A 866 -12.76 -54.44 10.03
CA ILE A 866 -12.33 -53.15 9.46
C ILE A 866 -10.84 -53.32 9.12
N THR A 867 -10.46 -53.01 7.87
CA THR A 867 -9.07 -52.94 7.47
C THR A 867 -8.64 -51.48 7.44
N VAL A 868 -7.56 -51.15 8.11
CA VAL A 868 -6.93 -49.82 8.07
C VAL A 868 -5.63 -49.91 7.27
N LYS A 869 -5.45 -49.05 6.32
CA LYS A 869 -4.23 -48.92 5.53
C LYS A 869 -3.69 -47.51 5.56
N ILE A 870 -2.38 -47.40 5.71
CA ILE A 870 -1.65 -46.12 5.61
C ILE A 870 -0.66 -46.27 4.47
N SER A 871 -0.75 -45.41 3.46
CA SER A 871 0.09 -45.44 2.27
C SER A 871 0.68 -44.10 1.91
N LYS A 872 1.93 -44.08 1.45
CA LYS A 872 2.61 -42.89 0.95
C LYS A 872 2.05 -42.50 -0.42
N GLN A 873 1.89 -41.18 -0.64
CA GLN A 873 1.40 -40.62 -1.90
C GLN A 873 2.53 -39.89 -2.65
N PRO A 874 2.52 -39.81 -3.97
CA PRO A 874 1.58 -40.47 -4.91
C PRO A 874 1.93 -41.94 -5.19
N SER A 875 3.04 -42.48 -4.62
CA SER A 875 3.54 -43.82 -4.96
C SER A 875 2.54 -44.96 -4.64
N GLY A 876 1.66 -44.73 -3.65
CA GLY A 876 0.77 -45.79 -3.14
C GLY A 876 1.47 -46.85 -2.26
N ASN A 877 2.76 -46.67 -1.96
CA ASN A 877 3.55 -47.62 -1.13
C ASN A 877 2.90 -47.76 0.23
N LEU A 878 2.57 -48.99 0.58
CA LEU A 878 1.96 -49.30 1.86
C LEU A 878 2.99 -49.16 3.00
N VAL A 879 2.65 -48.33 3.98
CA VAL A 879 3.47 -48.13 5.19
C VAL A 879 2.93 -49.01 6.34
N TYR A 880 1.61 -49.10 6.42
CA TYR A 880 0.98 -49.91 7.48
C TYR A 880 -0.33 -50.54 6.97
N THR A 881 -0.65 -51.70 7.49
CA THR A 881 -1.95 -52.36 7.37
C THR A 881 -2.31 -53.05 8.68
N GLY A 882 -3.50 -52.82 9.19
CA GLY A 882 -4.05 -53.42 10.38
C GLY A 882 -5.50 -53.82 10.18
N THR A 883 -6.00 -54.69 11.06
CA THR A 883 -7.40 -55.08 11.10
C THR A 883 -7.93 -54.85 12.52
N ALA A 884 -9.17 -54.38 12.61
CA ALA A 884 -9.94 -54.18 13.81
C ALA A 884 -11.29 -54.88 13.70
N THR A 885 -11.97 -55.09 14.78
CA THR A 885 -13.31 -55.64 14.83
C THR A 885 -14.28 -54.57 15.32
N THR A 886 -15.50 -54.56 14.85
CA THR A 886 -16.53 -53.59 15.32
C THR A 886 -16.77 -53.71 16.81
N ASN A 887 -17.18 -52.56 17.40
CA ASN A 887 -17.46 -52.38 18.84
C ASN A 887 -16.24 -52.50 19.74
N GLU A 888 -15.03 -52.20 19.19
CA GLU A 888 -13.79 -52.14 19.91
C GLU A 888 -13.20 -50.71 19.88
N ASN A 889 -12.44 -50.39 20.93
CA ASN A 889 -11.51 -49.26 20.91
C ASN A 889 -10.15 -49.80 20.46
N VAL A 890 -9.62 -49.24 19.41
CA VAL A 890 -8.44 -49.78 18.73
C VAL A 890 -7.32 -48.76 18.75
N THR A 891 -6.09 -49.20 19.01
CA THR A 891 -4.89 -48.39 18.82
C THR A 891 -3.92 -49.17 17.92
N MET A 892 -3.47 -48.51 16.87
CA MET A 892 -2.59 -49.11 15.83
C MET A 892 -1.29 -48.32 15.76
N PRO A 893 -0.14 -48.87 16.22
CA PRO A 893 1.16 -48.20 16.09
C PRO A 893 1.70 -48.39 14.65
N PHE A 894 2.36 -47.35 14.13
CA PHE A 894 3.12 -47.43 12.87
C PHE A 894 4.26 -46.41 12.87
N SER A 895 5.21 -46.55 11.93
CA SER A 895 6.34 -45.64 11.82
C SER A 895 6.44 -45.04 10.41
N VAL A 896 6.91 -43.83 10.34
CA VAL A 896 7.19 -43.08 9.10
C VAL A 896 8.67 -42.75 9.08
N ASP A 897 9.37 -43.10 8.01
CA ASP A 897 10.82 -42.90 7.87
C ASP A 897 11.17 -41.64 7.03
N ASP A 898 10.25 -41.11 6.31
CA ASP A 898 10.47 -39.93 5.47
C ASP A 898 10.51 -38.63 6.30
N GLU A 899 11.46 -37.76 5.99
CA GLU A 899 11.53 -36.46 6.65
C GLU A 899 10.25 -35.62 6.48
N TRP A 900 9.58 -35.79 5.33
CA TRP A 900 8.28 -35.22 5.04
C TRP A 900 7.67 -35.80 3.76
N SER A 901 6.45 -36.33 3.85
CA SER A 901 5.72 -36.84 2.68
C SER A 901 4.21 -36.85 2.92
N ASP A 902 3.48 -36.93 1.82
CA ASP A 902 2.03 -37.07 1.84
C ASP A 902 1.65 -38.54 2.11
N TYR A 903 0.69 -38.74 2.99
CA TYR A 903 0.14 -40.04 3.35
C TYR A 903 -1.37 -40.03 3.26
N LYS A 904 -1.93 -41.24 3.09
CA LYS A 904 -3.35 -41.46 3.04
C LYS A 904 -3.72 -42.54 4.07
N ILE A 905 -4.59 -42.21 5.00
CA ILE A 905 -5.23 -43.19 5.91
C ILE A 905 -6.54 -43.64 5.29
N VAL A 906 -6.74 -44.92 5.18
CA VAL A 906 -7.92 -45.54 4.56
C VAL A 906 -8.51 -46.56 5.53
N PHE A 907 -9.83 -46.40 5.81
CA PHE A 907 -10.64 -47.38 6.53
C PHE A 907 -11.50 -48.15 5.53
N THR A 908 -11.45 -49.49 5.54
CA THR A 908 -12.16 -50.31 4.58
C THR A 908 -12.93 -51.36 5.33
N ARG A 909 -14.23 -51.52 5.07
CA ARG A 909 -15.03 -52.67 5.52
C ARG A 909 -14.86 -53.83 4.54
N GLN A 910 -14.99 -55.05 5.04
CA GLN A 910 -14.81 -56.26 4.22
C GLN A 910 -15.97 -56.55 3.29
N LYS A 911 -17.21 -56.30 3.74
CA LYS A 911 -18.42 -56.61 2.97
C LYS A 911 -19.28 -55.36 2.79
N LYS A 912 -19.85 -55.18 1.63
CA LYS A 912 -20.73 -54.08 1.29
C LYS A 912 -21.96 -53.91 2.19
N ALA A 913 -22.46 -55.04 2.71
CA ALA A 913 -23.60 -55.07 3.61
C ALA A 913 -23.29 -54.63 5.05
N ASP A 914 -22.02 -54.65 5.45
CA ASP A 914 -21.64 -54.34 6.81
C ASP A 914 -21.87 -52.85 7.11
N GLN A 915 -22.68 -52.55 8.11
CA GLN A 915 -22.91 -51.16 8.58
C GLN A 915 -21.95 -50.90 9.71
N ILE A 916 -20.97 -50.04 9.46
CA ILE A 916 -19.91 -49.75 10.43
C ILE A 916 -19.76 -48.24 10.57
N SER A 917 -19.68 -47.72 11.79
CA SER A 917 -19.30 -46.37 12.17
C SER A 917 -17.88 -46.33 12.72
N ILE A 918 -17.10 -45.40 12.32
CA ILE A 918 -15.79 -45.09 12.92
C ILE A 918 -15.90 -43.77 13.65
N LYS A 919 -15.49 -43.75 14.93
CA LYS A 919 -15.62 -42.58 15.82
C LYS A 919 -14.31 -42.37 16.58
N ASN A 920 -14.18 -41.22 17.25
CA ASN A 920 -13.07 -40.86 18.12
C ASN A 920 -11.71 -41.10 17.46
N ILE A 921 -11.57 -40.73 16.17
CA ILE A 921 -10.31 -40.88 15.45
C ILE A 921 -9.30 -39.89 16.05
N GLU A 922 -8.15 -40.41 16.49
CA GLU A 922 -7.03 -39.63 16.98
C GLU A 922 -5.73 -40.17 16.40
N LEU A 923 -4.88 -39.29 15.84
CA LEU A 923 -3.52 -39.62 15.47
C LEU A 923 -2.57 -38.81 16.34
N ARG A 924 -1.63 -39.51 16.99
CA ARG A 924 -0.59 -38.83 17.75
C ARG A 924 0.81 -39.38 17.45
N ILE A 925 1.82 -38.54 17.63
CA ILE A 925 3.20 -39.00 17.60
C ILE A 925 3.57 -39.57 18.96
N VAL A 926 4.33 -40.66 18.95
CA VAL A 926 4.83 -41.30 20.14
C VAL A 926 6.32 -40.99 20.27
N PRO A 927 6.80 -40.45 21.39
CA PRO A 927 8.24 -40.25 21.60
C PRO A 927 8.99 -41.59 21.52
N ASP A 928 10.17 -41.60 20.89
CA ASP A 928 11.05 -42.76 20.91
C ASP A 928 11.41 -43.13 22.37
N GLU A 929 11.24 -44.39 22.74
CA GLU A 929 11.57 -44.90 24.08
C GLU A 929 13.08 -44.83 24.41
N THR A 930 13.91 -44.39 23.51
CA THR A 930 15.37 -44.21 23.69
C THR A 930 15.73 -42.97 24.51
N GLY A 931 14.88 -42.57 25.44
CA GLY A 931 15.26 -41.97 26.73
C GLY A 931 16.03 -40.63 26.71
N ILE A 932 16.26 -40.01 25.59
CA ILE A 932 16.66 -38.61 25.56
C ILE A 932 15.39 -37.80 25.21
N ARG A 933 14.65 -37.39 26.25
CA ARG A 933 13.87 -36.19 26.15
C ARG A 933 14.81 -35.11 25.64
N ASN A 934 14.75 -34.78 24.35
CA ASN A 934 15.18 -33.48 23.91
C ASN A 934 14.20 -32.49 24.55
N ILE A 935 14.37 -32.30 25.86
CA ILE A 935 13.95 -31.08 26.49
C ILE A 935 14.85 -30.07 25.78
N TYR A 936 14.35 -29.44 24.70
CA TYR A 936 14.79 -28.12 24.36
C TYR A 936 14.30 -27.22 25.50
N SER A 937 14.89 -27.38 26.69
CA SER A 937 15.09 -26.26 27.57
C SER A 937 15.98 -25.32 26.75
N LYS A 938 15.40 -24.38 26.06
CA LYS A 938 16.12 -23.13 25.73
C LYS A 938 16.90 -22.79 27.00
N PRO A 939 18.18 -22.43 26.89
CA PRO A 939 18.87 -21.88 28.04
C PRO A 939 17.95 -20.74 28.51
N VAL A 940 17.42 -20.85 29.69
CA VAL A 940 16.81 -19.76 30.41
C VAL A 940 17.87 -18.67 30.33
N CYS A 941 17.58 -17.57 29.66
CA CYS A 941 18.41 -16.39 29.73
C CYS A 941 18.23 -15.81 31.13
N ASP A 942 18.74 -16.57 32.16
CA ASP A 942 18.91 -16.00 33.45
C ASP A 942 20.24 -15.22 33.37
N ASN A 943 20.23 -13.97 33.58
CA ASN A 943 21.42 -13.12 33.63
C ASN A 943 22.31 -13.48 34.84
N HIS A 944 22.34 -14.75 35.23
CA HIS A 944 23.13 -15.22 36.33
C HIS A 944 24.49 -15.70 35.84
N TYR A 945 25.51 -15.43 36.66
CA TYR A 945 26.87 -15.90 36.42
C TYR A 945 27.04 -17.31 36.98
N TYR A 946 27.59 -18.20 36.16
CA TYR A 946 27.97 -19.55 36.59
C TYR A 946 29.47 -19.68 36.44
N ASN A 947 30.12 -20.35 37.43
CA ASN A 947 31.51 -20.72 37.28
C ASN A 947 31.67 -21.85 36.24
N LEU A 948 32.89 -22.19 35.88
CA LEU A 948 33.18 -23.24 34.88
C LEU A 948 32.73 -24.65 35.29
N ASN A 949 32.37 -24.86 36.58
CA ASN A 949 31.80 -26.10 37.11
C ASN A 949 30.24 -26.06 37.11
N GLY A 950 29.60 -25.04 36.52
CA GLY A 950 28.16 -24.94 36.43
C GLY A 950 27.44 -24.46 37.71
N GLN A 951 28.18 -23.99 38.72
CA GLN A 951 27.60 -23.47 39.97
C GLN A 951 27.30 -21.98 39.83
N ARG A 952 26.13 -21.56 40.28
CA ARG A 952 25.70 -20.14 40.25
C ARG A 952 26.55 -19.30 41.20
N VAL A 953 26.99 -18.13 40.70
CA VAL A 953 27.79 -17.18 41.45
C VAL A 953 26.99 -15.91 41.69
N ALA A 954 26.58 -15.68 42.96
CA ALA A 954 25.70 -14.54 43.27
C ALA A 954 26.40 -13.19 43.15
N GLN A 955 27.68 -13.10 43.39
CA GLN A 955 28.52 -11.91 43.23
C GLN A 955 29.82 -12.27 42.49
N PRO A 956 29.83 -12.20 41.15
CA PRO A 956 31.02 -12.56 40.39
C PRO A 956 32.11 -11.51 40.55
N THR A 957 33.29 -11.96 40.91
CA THR A 957 34.55 -11.19 40.99
C THR A 957 35.29 -11.27 39.65
N HIS A 958 36.54 -10.78 39.57
CA HIS A 958 37.37 -10.97 38.36
C HIS A 958 37.51 -12.47 38.05
N GLY A 959 37.20 -12.83 36.79
CA GLY A 959 37.31 -14.23 36.35
C GLY A 959 36.52 -14.56 35.12
N LEU A 960 36.59 -15.84 34.69
CA LEU A 960 35.84 -16.38 33.56
C LEU A 960 34.59 -17.08 34.06
N TYR A 961 33.45 -16.68 33.53
CA TYR A 961 32.12 -17.21 33.91
C TYR A 961 31.34 -17.66 32.67
N VAL A 962 30.29 -18.40 32.88
CA VAL A 962 29.30 -18.70 31.84
C VAL A 962 28.02 -17.90 32.16
N VAL A 963 27.54 -17.10 31.21
CA VAL A 963 26.30 -16.36 31.28
C VAL A 963 25.51 -16.67 30.01
N ASN A 964 24.31 -17.16 30.16
CA ASN A 964 23.44 -17.52 29.02
C ASN A 964 24.13 -18.48 28.02
N GLY A 965 24.90 -19.42 28.53
CA GLY A 965 25.64 -20.37 27.72
C GLY A 965 26.95 -19.86 27.10
N HIS A 966 27.29 -18.59 27.27
CA HIS A 966 28.49 -17.96 26.72
C HIS A 966 29.57 -17.74 27.79
N LYS A 967 30.83 -17.91 27.42
CA LYS A 967 31.97 -17.56 28.27
C LYS A 967 32.14 -16.04 28.34
N VAL A 968 32.04 -15.49 29.51
CA VAL A 968 32.16 -14.04 29.78
C VAL A 968 33.33 -13.81 30.75
N VAL A 969 34.24 -12.89 30.40
CA VAL A 969 35.31 -12.45 31.28
C VAL A 969 34.83 -11.20 32.03
N LYS A 970 34.69 -11.32 33.36
CA LYS A 970 34.44 -10.14 34.21
C LYS A 970 35.80 -9.55 34.61
N LYS A 971 36.06 -8.30 34.20
CA LYS A 971 37.27 -7.55 34.54
C LYS A 971 37.17 -6.90 35.90
#